data_8805959ab399bae9404bd944ce5b96d9
#
_entry.id   8805959ab399bae9404bd944ce5b96d9
#
_cell.length_a   1.000
_cell.length_b   1.000
_cell.length_c   1.000
_cell.angle_alpha   90.00
_cell.angle_beta   90.00
_cell.angle_gamma   90.00
#
_symmetry.space_group_name_H-M   'P 1'
#
loop_
_entity.id
_entity.type
_entity.pdbx_description
1 polymer ?
#
loop_
_entity_poly.entity_id
_entity_poly.type
_entity_poly.pdbx_seq_one_letter_code
_entity_poly.pdbx_strand_id
1 'polypeptide(L)'
;MKTKLLLCIALMLVLNSVSLAQQRSSITLQSANLKPIAGSRTLTIDNMFFETANGRVDIPVLNLDASVGSIDVTAGGHKITVSVKPQARDFNVTFKAQPDSDITKWGLAINSSPTEYYTGLMERVVDGPQAKSWATGIQEAMNLRGQKVDMIIKPTTSIYAPYYLSSRGYAVLVNGNWPGYFDFAVSDPGRVKIEFEGPSFDLKIYTASDPAALVRAHAIDAGPPFMPPKWMFTPWRWRDEHTQRPTYYDGTPVTGPFNSEIMEDVLMMKAFGIPNGIYWIDRPWGPGKPWGYDDFDIDEQRLPNFAEMVKWLDAKQTKTVLWIAPFFQGKMMKEALDKGYTLAGQVRPVSGNNYPMVDLTNPAATAYWQDGIAKLLKLGVAGFKLDRAEEDIPETGPYKVFDGRTIRENRNAYPPMYVKAVYEVAKKFRGNDFFLMPRAAYTGSSPYSVFWGGDIGGTQEGLRASIIAIQRSAVMGYPNWGSDICGYNQQLLEQEVCGRWLAFGALNPIMEVGPTRNVAFWNLPREPTYDSQLIAIWRLYARLHERLIDYNYQYAQEATKTGMPIVRPLFLVDPAAPPAWSNWWTYQYGRDLLVSPIWEKGKRTQEVYFPAGSSWRDAWNPKKIYRGGQTFTVNADTYQLPLFIRVGAKVDLGDLNKEWKESVEIAGKKPDLKALDAELKRWWDTRRAGGGGQ
;
A
#
# COMPACT_ATOMS: atom_id res chain seq x y z
N MET A 1 67.14 0.26 43.44
CA MET A 1 66.98 -0.22 42.04
C MET A 1 65.87 -1.21 41.82
N LYS A 2 65.46 -2.01 42.80
CA LYS A 2 64.35 -3.03 42.62
C LYS A 2 62.95 -2.45 42.54
N THR A 3 62.69 -1.26 43.08
CA THR A 3 61.35 -0.64 43.12
C THR A 3 60.97 0.09 41.80
N LYS A 4 61.95 0.54 41.04
CA LYS A 4 61.67 1.18 39.73
C LYS A 4 61.44 0.18 38.59
N LEU A 5 61.92 -1.08 38.74
CA LEU A 5 61.72 -2.14 37.74
C LEU A 5 60.31 -2.74 37.83
N LEU A 6 59.73 -2.82 39.02
CA LEU A 6 58.33 -3.28 39.20
C LEU A 6 57.29 -2.28 38.66
N LEU A 7 57.57 -0.97 38.75
CA LEU A 7 56.69 0.06 38.21
C LEU A 7 56.64 0.08 36.67
N CYS A 8 57.79 -0.19 36.01
CA CYS A 8 57.84 -0.28 34.53
C CYS A 8 57.14 -1.53 34.00
N ILE A 9 57.23 -2.68 34.72
CA ILE A 9 56.52 -3.90 34.30
C ILE A 9 55.01 -3.79 34.52
N ALA A 10 54.59 -3.14 35.61
CA ALA A 10 53.17 -2.85 35.84
C ALA A 10 52.59 -1.84 34.82
N LEU A 11 53.41 -0.84 34.40
CA LEU A 11 52.98 0.13 33.40
C LEU A 11 52.95 -0.49 31.97
N MET A 12 53.86 -1.42 31.66
CA MET A 12 53.83 -2.20 30.37
C MET A 12 52.67 -3.21 30.36
N LEU A 13 52.31 -3.79 31.48
CA LEU A 13 51.11 -4.67 31.55
C LEU A 13 49.83 -3.89 31.47
N VAL A 14 49.75 -2.68 32.04
CA VAL A 14 48.59 -1.76 31.91
C VAL A 14 48.50 -1.17 30.50
N LEU A 15 49.66 -0.87 29.85
CA LEU A 15 49.65 -0.38 28.45
C LEU A 15 49.35 -1.49 27.43
N ASN A 16 49.65 -2.77 27.72
CA ASN A 16 49.22 -3.88 26.87
C ASN A 16 47.78 -4.30 27.12
N SER A 17 47.18 -3.96 28.27
CA SER A 17 45.74 -4.21 28.51
C SER A 17 44.80 -3.12 27.97
N VAL A 18 45.35 -1.99 27.53
CA VAL A 18 44.57 -0.89 26.93
C VAL A 18 44.54 -0.96 25.39
N SER A 19 45.32 -1.86 24.78
CA SER A 19 45.43 -1.98 23.30
C SER A 19 44.70 -3.21 22.72
N LEU A 20 43.90 -3.93 23.49
CA LEU A 20 42.86 -4.82 23.02
C LEU A 20 41.51 -4.05 23.00
N ALA A 21 41.46 -2.93 22.28
CA ALA A 21 40.21 -2.49 21.70
C ALA A 21 39.68 -3.71 20.91
N GLN A 22 38.63 -4.34 21.41
CA GLN A 22 37.96 -5.46 20.75
C GLN A 22 37.78 -5.06 19.28
N GLN A 23 38.59 -5.63 18.39
CA GLN A 23 38.38 -5.50 16.95
C GLN A 23 36.99 -6.10 16.69
N ARG A 24 35.99 -5.22 16.53
CA ARG A 24 34.61 -5.65 16.29
C ARG A 24 34.55 -6.32 14.94
N SER A 25 33.85 -7.43 14.87
CA SER A 25 33.51 -8.10 13.61
C SER A 25 32.89 -7.11 12.64
N SER A 26 33.41 -7.00 11.44
CA SER A 26 32.84 -6.07 10.44
C SER A 26 32.93 -6.62 9.02
N ILE A 27 31.93 -6.26 8.23
CA ILE A 27 31.92 -6.41 6.79
C ILE A 27 31.97 -5.00 6.20
N THR A 28 32.91 -4.73 5.34
CA THR A 28 33.07 -3.43 4.69
C THR A 28 32.72 -3.53 3.20
N LEU A 29 31.67 -2.84 2.79
CA LEU A 29 31.25 -2.74 1.42
C LEU A 29 31.64 -1.37 0.88
N GLN A 30 32.47 -1.33 -0.18
CA GLN A 30 32.91 -0.10 -0.81
C GLN A 30 32.11 0.18 -2.08
N SER A 31 31.59 1.40 -2.23
CA SER A 31 30.90 1.81 -3.46
C SER A 31 31.09 3.30 -3.72
N ALA A 32 31.43 3.65 -4.96
CA ALA A 32 31.52 5.04 -5.41
C ALA A 32 30.17 5.78 -5.35
N ASN A 33 29.07 5.04 -5.29
CA ASN A 33 27.71 5.57 -5.19
C ASN A 33 27.38 6.13 -3.81
N LEU A 34 28.10 5.71 -2.76
CA LEU A 34 27.83 6.13 -1.39
C LEU A 34 28.29 7.56 -1.12
N LYS A 35 27.46 8.34 -0.44
CA LYS A 35 27.92 9.59 0.18
C LYS A 35 28.87 9.26 1.34
N PRO A 36 30.00 9.98 1.49
CA PRO A 36 31.01 9.61 2.47
C PRO A 36 30.56 9.91 3.92
N ILE A 37 31.03 9.06 4.85
CA ILE A 37 31.10 9.35 6.28
C ILE A 37 32.58 9.47 6.63
N ALA A 38 32.98 10.58 7.27
CA ALA A 38 34.38 10.86 7.62
C ALA A 38 35.37 10.64 6.44
N GLY A 39 34.96 11.02 5.23
CA GLY A 39 35.78 10.86 4.01
C GLY A 39 35.70 9.48 3.34
N SER A 40 35.15 8.47 3.99
CA SER A 40 35.06 7.10 3.45
C SER A 40 33.70 6.84 2.77
N ARG A 41 33.76 6.25 1.56
CA ARG A 41 32.59 5.79 0.79
C ARG A 41 32.29 4.30 1.04
N THR A 42 32.21 3.93 2.32
CA THR A 42 31.98 2.56 2.76
C THR A 42 30.68 2.42 3.51
N LEU A 43 30.07 1.26 3.39
CA LEU A 43 29.01 0.79 4.26
C LEU A 43 29.61 -0.28 5.17
N THR A 44 29.60 -0.06 6.47
CA THR A 44 30.11 -0.99 7.46
C THR A 44 28.97 -1.71 8.14
N ILE A 45 28.98 -3.03 8.08
CA ILE A 45 28.08 -3.92 8.81
C ILE A 45 28.87 -4.47 10.01
N ASP A 46 28.36 -4.28 11.20
CA ASP A 46 28.99 -4.74 12.43
C ASP A 46 27.95 -5.29 13.44
N ASN A 47 28.37 -5.60 14.66
CA ASN A 47 27.52 -6.16 15.71
C ASN A 47 26.69 -7.37 15.24
N MET A 48 27.29 -8.23 14.45
CA MET A 48 26.65 -9.42 13.89
C MET A 48 26.51 -10.50 14.97
N PHE A 49 25.33 -11.06 15.10
CA PHE A 49 25.02 -12.09 16.07
C PHE A 49 23.90 -13.01 15.58
N PHE A 50 23.73 -14.13 16.25
CA PHE A 50 22.53 -14.95 16.22
C PHE A 50 22.05 -15.26 17.64
N GLU A 51 20.82 -15.70 17.76
CA GLU A 51 20.23 -16.16 19.04
C GLU A 51 19.81 -17.62 18.95
N THR A 52 19.99 -18.33 20.05
CA THR A 52 19.46 -19.67 20.30
C THR A 52 18.59 -19.64 21.56
N ALA A 53 18.01 -20.77 21.94
CA ALA A 53 17.32 -20.90 23.23
C ALA A 53 18.24 -20.59 24.45
N ASN A 54 19.56 -20.71 24.26
CA ASN A 54 20.56 -20.42 25.29
C ASN A 54 21.00 -18.95 25.35
N GLY A 55 20.47 -18.12 24.46
CA GLY A 55 20.74 -16.69 24.39
C GLY A 55 21.54 -16.26 23.15
N ARG A 56 22.02 -15.02 23.19
CA ARG A 56 22.77 -14.37 22.11
C ARG A 56 24.20 -14.88 21.99
N VAL A 57 24.62 -15.13 20.77
CA VAL A 57 25.99 -15.50 20.39
C VAL A 57 26.52 -14.49 19.37
N ASP A 58 27.52 -13.72 19.77
CA ASP A 58 28.17 -12.77 18.85
C ASP A 58 29.08 -13.52 17.87
N ILE A 59 29.03 -13.11 16.61
CA ILE A 59 29.90 -13.68 15.56
C ILE A 59 31.29 -13.07 15.72
N PRO A 60 32.36 -13.89 15.84
CA PRO A 60 33.70 -13.39 16.08
C PRO A 60 34.26 -12.58 14.92
N VAL A 61 35.34 -11.85 15.17
CA VAL A 61 35.94 -10.88 14.24
C VAL A 61 36.13 -11.45 12.84
N LEU A 62 35.42 -10.84 11.89
CA LEU A 62 35.52 -11.04 10.47
C LEU A 62 35.98 -9.72 9.86
N ASN A 63 37.16 -9.65 9.31
CA ASN A 63 37.51 -8.56 8.40
C ASN A 63 37.22 -9.01 6.98
N LEU A 64 35.93 -9.03 6.63
CA LEU A 64 35.46 -9.44 5.32
C LEU A 64 35.21 -8.19 4.47
N ASP A 65 35.90 -8.09 3.36
CA ASP A 65 35.52 -7.18 2.28
C ASP A 65 34.84 -7.95 1.13
N ALA A 66 34.24 -7.24 0.22
CA ALA A 66 33.49 -7.85 -0.89
C ALA A 66 34.39 -8.67 -1.84
N SER A 67 35.72 -8.58 -1.76
CA SER A 67 36.65 -9.33 -2.58
C SER A 67 36.92 -10.75 -2.06
N VAL A 68 36.66 -11.00 -0.77
CA VAL A 68 36.94 -12.30 -0.13
C VAL A 68 35.85 -13.35 -0.44
N GLY A 69 34.63 -12.93 -0.74
CA GLY A 69 33.52 -13.80 -1.16
C GLY A 69 32.82 -14.52 -0.01
N SER A 70 33.49 -15.38 0.75
CA SER A 70 32.92 -16.16 1.83
C SER A 70 33.92 -16.52 2.89
N ILE A 71 33.51 -16.58 4.15
CA ILE A 71 34.31 -17.00 5.28
C ILE A 71 33.49 -17.88 6.22
N ASP A 72 34.14 -18.90 6.78
CA ASP A 72 33.60 -19.78 7.82
C ASP A 72 34.21 -19.42 9.17
N VAL A 73 33.40 -19.27 10.18
CA VAL A 73 33.83 -19.06 11.56
C VAL A 73 33.03 -19.98 12.51
N THR A 74 33.59 -20.25 13.67
CA THR A 74 32.92 -21.04 14.71
C THR A 74 32.47 -20.11 15.84
N ALA A 75 31.20 -20.17 16.21
CA ALA A 75 30.63 -19.42 17.33
C ALA A 75 29.52 -20.23 17.99
N GLY A 76 29.48 -20.27 19.34
CA GLY A 76 28.43 -20.94 20.09
C GLY A 76 28.20 -22.42 19.73
N GLY A 77 29.21 -23.11 19.27
CA GLY A 77 29.09 -24.50 18.80
C GLY A 77 28.60 -24.67 17.35
N HIS A 78 28.38 -23.59 16.63
CA HIS A 78 27.94 -23.60 15.23
C HIS A 78 29.07 -23.20 14.29
N LYS A 79 29.09 -23.81 13.12
CA LYS A 79 29.86 -23.33 11.99
C LYS A 79 29.02 -22.27 11.28
N ILE A 80 29.46 -21.02 11.31
CA ILE A 80 28.79 -19.89 10.65
C ILE A 80 29.47 -19.58 9.34
N THR A 81 28.75 -19.66 8.25
CA THR A 81 29.19 -19.20 6.92
C THR A 81 28.63 -17.83 6.63
N VAL A 82 29.48 -16.83 6.48
CA VAL A 82 29.13 -15.49 6.03
C VAL A 82 29.62 -15.30 4.61
N SER A 83 28.72 -14.98 3.68
CA SER A 83 29.07 -14.77 2.27
C SER A 83 28.71 -13.36 1.83
N VAL A 84 29.60 -12.73 1.07
CA VAL A 84 29.36 -11.48 0.36
C VAL A 84 29.58 -11.71 -1.13
N LYS A 85 28.52 -11.58 -1.92
CA LYS A 85 28.59 -11.75 -3.37
C LYS A 85 28.26 -10.42 -4.06
N PRO A 86 29.25 -9.74 -4.65
CA PRO A 86 29.00 -8.53 -5.43
C PRO A 86 28.26 -8.89 -6.73
N GLN A 87 27.29 -8.05 -7.11
CA GLN A 87 26.53 -8.15 -8.35
C GLN A 87 26.45 -6.77 -8.99
N ALA A 88 27.29 -6.50 -9.98
CA ALA A 88 27.33 -5.20 -10.68
C ALA A 88 27.39 -3.97 -9.74
N ARG A 89 26.26 -3.56 -9.15
CA ARG A 89 26.15 -2.43 -8.23
C ARG A 89 25.66 -2.83 -6.83
N ASP A 90 25.29 -4.11 -6.66
CA ASP A 90 24.61 -4.60 -5.47
C ASP A 90 25.47 -5.64 -4.76
N PHE A 91 25.11 -5.94 -3.52
CA PHE A 91 25.76 -6.98 -2.71
C PHE A 91 24.70 -7.88 -2.11
N ASN A 92 24.86 -9.20 -2.29
CA ASN A 92 24.12 -10.17 -1.51
C ASN A 92 24.97 -10.59 -0.31
N VAL A 93 24.43 -10.40 0.90
CA VAL A 93 25.08 -10.78 2.16
C VAL A 93 24.23 -11.85 2.82
N THR A 94 24.82 -13.04 3.02
CA THR A 94 24.10 -14.18 3.60
C THR A 94 24.80 -14.71 4.84
N PHE A 95 23.99 -15.11 5.82
CA PHE A 95 24.43 -15.74 7.08
C PHE A 95 23.74 -17.08 7.20
N LYS A 96 24.52 -18.14 7.39
CA LYS A 96 24.03 -19.51 7.58
C LYS A 96 24.77 -20.17 8.72
N ALA A 97 24.11 -21.00 9.48
CA ALA A 97 24.68 -21.79 10.56
C ALA A 97 24.54 -23.28 10.27
N GLN A 98 25.46 -24.07 10.83
CA GLN A 98 25.38 -25.54 10.87
C GLN A 98 25.81 -26.04 12.25
N PRO A 99 24.90 -26.69 13.01
CA PRO A 99 23.46 -26.87 12.72
C PRO A 99 22.71 -25.54 12.74
N ASP A 100 21.50 -25.47 12.14
CA ASP A 100 20.64 -24.29 12.10
C ASP A 100 19.33 -24.48 12.86
N SER A 101 19.05 -25.68 13.33
CA SER A 101 17.75 -26.08 13.90
C SER A 101 17.40 -25.41 15.22
N ASP A 102 18.36 -24.86 15.95
CA ASP A 102 18.20 -24.13 17.21
C ASP A 102 18.37 -22.61 17.08
N ILE A 103 18.68 -22.14 15.86
CA ILE A 103 18.77 -20.70 15.59
C ILE A 103 17.36 -20.10 15.53
N THR A 104 17.13 -19.08 16.35
CA THR A 104 15.85 -18.40 16.45
C THR A 104 15.84 -17.03 15.78
N LYS A 105 16.97 -16.35 15.76
CA LYS A 105 17.08 -14.97 15.27
C LYS A 105 18.51 -14.63 14.83
N TRP A 106 18.62 -13.72 13.88
CA TRP A 106 19.86 -13.06 13.45
C TRP A 106 19.76 -11.55 13.62
N GLY A 107 20.90 -10.92 13.87
CA GLY A 107 20.97 -9.47 13.94
C GLY A 107 22.32 -8.92 13.49
N LEU A 108 22.28 -7.68 13.04
CA LEU A 108 23.45 -6.88 12.66
C LEU A 108 23.14 -5.38 12.79
N ALA A 109 24.15 -4.56 12.61
CA ALA A 109 24.00 -3.11 12.51
C ALA A 109 24.76 -2.56 11.31
N ILE A 110 24.22 -1.52 10.69
CA ILE A 110 24.82 -0.79 9.59
C ILE A 110 25.17 0.63 10.07
N ASN A 111 26.35 1.13 9.75
CA ASN A 111 26.80 2.46 10.15
C ASN A 111 25.92 3.56 9.53
N SER A 112 25.55 4.53 10.35
CA SER A 112 24.65 5.66 10.03
C SER A 112 25.33 7.00 10.29
N SER A 113 24.96 8.03 9.50
CA SER A 113 25.33 9.41 9.77
C SER A 113 24.21 10.16 10.51
N PRO A 114 24.52 11.22 11.29
CA PRO A 114 23.50 11.96 12.03
C PRO A 114 22.39 12.59 11.18
N THR A 115 22.66 12.89 9.92
CA THR A 115 21.74 13.56 8.98
C THR A 115 21.15 12.60 7.96
N GLU A 116 21.36 11.31 8.12
CA GLU A 116 20.90 10.29 7.18
C GLU A 116 19.38 10.13 7.24
N TYR A 117 18.74 10.13 6.09
CA TYR A 117 17.31 10.00 5.90
C TYR A 117 16.99 8.57 5.45
N TYR A 118 15.94 7.98 6.00
CA TYR A 118 15.47 6.63 5.67
C TYR A 118 13.99 6.63 5.32
N THR A 119 13.58 5.81 4.35
CA THR A 119 12.17 5.63 4.01
C THR A 119 11.90 4.25 3.41
N GLY A 120 10.67 3.77 3.48
CA GLY A 120 10.24 2.43 3.04
C GLY A 120 9.54 1.65 4.14
N LEU A 121 9.71 0.37 4.20
CA LEU A 121 9.26 -0.66 5.14
C LEU A 121 7.76 -0.92 5.16
N MET A 122 6.94 0.11 5.28
CA MET A 122 5.48 0.01 5.36
C MET A 122 4.85 1.31 4.85
N GLU A 123 3.62 1.23 4.39
CA GLU A 123 2.91 2.39 3.84
C GLU A 123 2.81 3.55 4.84
N ARG A 124 2.60 3.25 6.12
CA ARG A 124 2.71 4.23 7.20
C ARG A 124 3.17 3.58 8.50
N VAL A 125 3.97 4.28 9.26
CA VAL A 125 4.32 3.92 10.64
C VAL A 125 3.23 4.46 11.56
N VAL A 126 2.69 3.63 12.42
CA VAL A 126 1.62 3.98 13.34
C VAL A 126 2.17 4.33 14.72
N ASP A 127 1.47 5.22 15.42
CA ASP A 127 1.81 5.58 16.79
C ASP A 127 1.60 4.41 17.76
N GLY A 128 2.52 4.29 18.71
CA GLY A 128 2.47 3.29 19.77
C GLY A 128 2.75 1.86 19.28
N PRO A 129 2.35 0.86 20.07
CA PRO A 129 2.61 -0.54 19.71
C PRO A 129 1.96 -0.92 18.40
N GLN A 130 2.76 -1.42 17.48
CA GLN A 130 2.32 -1.90 16.15
C GLN A 130 1.30 -3.06 16.23
N ALA A 131 1.07 -3.61 17.46
CA ALA A 131 0.12 -4.69 17.70
C ALA A 131 -1.36 -4.27 17.60
N LYS A 132 -1.66 -2.96 17.66
CA LYS A 132 -3.04 -2.47 17.58
C LYS A 132 -3.45 -2.30 16.13
N SER A 133 -4.59 -2.89 15.78
CA SER A 133 -5.32 -2.52 14.58
C SER A 133 -5.86 -1.10 14.71
N TRP A 134 -6.22 -0.46 13.60
CA TRP A 134 -6.86 0.88 13.58
C TRP A 134 -5.98 2.01 14.14
N ALA A 135 -4.70 1.81 14.25
CA ALA A 135 -3.79 2.87 14.62
C ALA A 135 -3.82 3.99 13.56
N THR A 136 -3.97 5.24 13.99
CA THR A 136 -4.38 6.34 13.13
C THR A 136 -3.25 7.24 12.69
N GLY A 137 -2.17 7.31 13.45
CA GLY A 137 -1.14 8.32 13.26
C GLY A 137 0.20 7.78 12.76
N ILE A 138 1.02 8.70 12.33
CA ILE A 138 2.47 8.50 12.19
C ILE A 138 3.16 9.66 12.92
N GLN A 139 4.26 9.39 13.59
CA GLN A 139 5.03 10.41 14.29
C GLN A 139 5.87 11.21 13.30
N GLU A 140 6.58 10.50 12.42
CA GLU A 140 7.43 11.09 11.40
C GLU A 140 6.85 10.80 10.01
N ALA A 141 6.89 11.82 9.15
CA ALA A 141 6.32 11.74 7.81
C ALA A 141 7.00 10.66 6.93
N MET A 142 7.91 11.06 6.06
CA MET A 142 8.61 10.13 5.17
C MET A 142 9.89 9.56 5.80
N ASN A 143 10.51 10.27 6.74
CA ASN A 143 11.77 9.91 7.36
C ASN A 143 11.56 8.94 8.53
N LEU A 144 12.22 7.80 8.49
CA LEU A 144 12.19 6.76 9.52
C LEU A 144 13.27 6.94 10.60
N ARG A 145 14.18 7.93 10.48
CA ARG A 145 15.18 8.17 11.51
C ARG A 145 14.51 8.48 12.85
N GLY A 146 14.97 7.82 13.91
CA GLY A 146 14.35 7.91 15.23
C GLY A 146 13.14 6.98 15.42
N GLN A 147 12.87 6.08 14.48
CA GLN A 147 11.78 5.09 14.56
C GLN A 147 12.34 3.68 14.74
N LYS A 148 11.61 2.86 15.50
CA LYS A 148 11.76 1.40 15.53
C LYS A 148 10.52 0.82 14.85
N VAL A 149 10.71 0.03 13.80
CA VAL A 149 9.64 -0.47 12.94
C VAL A 149 9.63 -1.99 12.90
N ASP A 150 8.55 -2.58 13.39
CA ASP A 150 8.34 -4.02 13.37
C ASP A 150 7.89 -4.49 11.98
N MET A 151 8.49 -5.59 11.52
CA MET A 151 8.22 -6.22 10.23
C MET A 151 7.37 -7.49 10.39
N ILE A 152 6.26 -7.36 11.10
CA ILE A 152 5.17 -8.33 11.12
C ILE A 152 3.90 -7.60 10.71
N ILE A 153 3.23 -8.09 9.66
CA ILE A 153 2.06 -7.42 9.10
C ILE A 153 0.97 -7.25 10.15
N LYS A 154 0.50 -6.04 10.33
CA LYS A 154 -0.54 -5.65 11.29
C LYS A 154 -1.80 -5.17 10.56
N PRO A 155 -3.00 -5.41 11.11
CA PRO A 155 -4.22 -4.81 10.60
C PRO A 155 -4.18 -3.31 10.90
N THR A 156 -4.68 -2.54 10.12
CA THR A 156 -5.31 -2.36 8.83
C THR A 156 -4.47 -1.45 7.94
N THR A 157 -3.19 -1.30 8.28
CA THR A 157 -2.13 -0.64 7.53
C THR A 157 -1.11 -1.71 7.15
N SER A 158 -1.43 -2.45 6.09
CA SER A 158 -0.91 -3.79 5.93
C SER A 158 -0.03 -3.95 4.69
N ILE A 159 0.39 -2.86 4.04
CA ILE A 159 1.31 -2.88 2.91
C ILE A 159 2.74 -2.74 3.43
N TYR A 160 3.50 -3.82 3.36
CA TYR A 160 4.84 -3.96 3.90
C TYR A 160 5.82 -4.45 2.83
N ALA A 161 7.07 -4.03 2.96
CA ALA A 161 8.23 -4.66 2.34
C ALA A 161 9.43 -4.46 3.28
N PRO A 162 10.22 -5.49 3.62
CA PRO A 162 11.42 -5.34 4.45
C PRO A 162 12.55 -4.66 3.66
N TYR A 163 12.21 -3.55 3.03
CA TYR A 163 13.04 -2.73 2.15
C TYR A 163 13.04 -1.28 2.61
N TYR A 164 14.22 -0.72 2.82
CA TYR A 164 14.38 0.71 3.03
C TYR A 164 15.45 1.32 2.13
N LEU A 165 15.27 2.59 1.82
CA LEU A 165 16.18 3.43 1.05
C LEU A 165 16.82 4.47 1.97
N SER A 166 18.13 4.69 1.81
CA SER A 166 18.93 5.70 2.52
C SER A 166 19.36 6.84 1.61
N SER A 167 19.35 8.07 2.15
CA SER A 167 19.88 9.26 1.48
C SER A 167 21.40 9.20 1.21
N ARG A 168 22.10 8.22 1.76
CA ARG A 168 23.52 7.96 1.48
C ARG A 168 23.79 7.26 0.15
N GLY A 169 22.77 6.82 -0.58
CA GLY A 169 22.92 6.15 -1.87
C GLY A 169 22.99 4.62 -1.76
N TYR A 170 22.28 4.04 -0.79
CA TYR A 170 22.06 2.61 -0.70
C TYR A 170 20.62 2.31 -0.29
N ALA A 171 20.21 1.07 -0.51
CA ALA A 171 18.99 0.50 0.02
C ALA A 171 19.25 -0.92 0.52
N VAL A 172 18.46 -1.38 1.48
CA VAL A 172 18.56 -2.74 2.03
C VAL A 172 17.20 -3.43 1.90
N LEU A 173 17.24 -4.66 1.38
CA LEU A 173 16.13 -5.60 1.39
C LEU A 173 16.53 -6.81 2.25
N VAL A 174 15.72 -7.18 3.23
CA VAL A 174 15.83 -8.46 3.91
C VAL A 174 14.98 -9.48 3.14
N ASN A 175 15.60 -10.54 2.66
CA ASN A 175 14.91 -11.60 1.93
C ASN A 175 14.27 -12.60 2.90
N GLY A 176 13.05 -13.03 2.60
CA GLY A 176 12.30 -14.00 3.40
C GLY A 176 11.05 -13.40 4.04
N ASN A 177 10.34 -14.26 4.77
CA ASN A 177 9.03 -13.94 5.33
C ASN A 177 9.02 -13.92 6.87
N TRP A 178 10.14 -14.17 7.50
CA TRP A 178 10.24 -14.15 8.94
C TRP A 178 10.03 -12.74 9.49
N PRO A 179 9.33 -12.60 10.63
CA PRO A 179 9.21 -11.32 11.30
C PRO A 179 10.56 -10.79 11.80
N GLY A 180 10.62 -9.49 11.98
CA GLY A 180 11.81 -8.84 12.51
C GLY A 180 11.55 -7.37 12.80
N TYR A 181 12.59 -6.58 12.95
CA TYR A 181 12.48 -5.14 13.08
C TYR A 181 13.70 -4.40 12.54
N PHE A 182 13.50 -3.14 12.26
CA PHE A 182 14.54 -2.15 11.98
C PHE A 182 14.53 -1.08 13.08
N ASP A 183 15.70 -0.73 13.58
CA ASP A 183 15.89 0.38 14.53
C ASP A 183 16.76 1.46 13.84
N PHE A 184 16.12 2.54 13.41
CA PHE A 184 16.76 3.64 12.71
C PHE A 184 17.36 4.66 13.67
N ALA A 185 18.48 4.29 14.30
CA ALA A 185 19.23 5.16 15.20
C ALA A 185 18.49 5.57 16.48
N VAL A 186 17.53 4.76 16.98
CA VAL A 186 16.85 4.97 18.25
C VAL A 186 17.76 4.55 19.41
N SER A 187 18.24 3.30 19.39
CA SER A 187 19.07 2.76 20.46
C SER A 187 20.56 3.07 20.30
N ASP A 188 21.02 3.41 19.09
CA ASP A 188 22.38 3.84 18.79
C ASP A 188 22.33 4.88 17.64
N PRO A 189 22.60 6.17 17.95
CA PRO A 189 22.52 7.23 16.94
C PRO A 189 23.42 7.05 15.70
N GLY A 190 24.46 6.24 15.83
CA GLY A 190 25.42 5.94 14.77
C GLY A 190 25.09 4.70 13.95
N ARG A 191 23.97 4.01 14.20
CA ARG A 191 23.67 2.72 13.58
C ARG A 191 22.19 2.54 13.24
N VAL A 192 21.94 1.79 12.18
CA VAL A 192 20.66 1.13 11.90
C VAL A 192 20.82 -0.33 12.31
N LYS A 193 20.02 -0.80 13.30
CA LYS A 193 20.00 -2.22 13.67
C LYS A 193 18.92 -2.95 12.91
N ILE A 194 19.22 -4.17 12.51
CA ILE A 194 18.35 -5.05 11.73
C ILE A 194 18.35 -6.41 12.40
N GLU A 195 17.20 -6.86 12.89
CA GLU A 195 17.05 -8.15 13.53
C GLU A 195 15.84 -8.89 12.98
N PHE A 196 16.04 -10.13 12.55
CA PHE A 196 14.99 -10.97 11.99
C PHE A 196 15.04 -12.39 12.55
N GLU A 197 13.86 -12.97 12.76
CA GLU A 197 13.70 -14.36 13.14
C GLU A 197 14.10 -15.31 11.99
N GLY A 198 14.28 -16.58 12.31
CA GLY A 198 14.52 -17.64 11.33
C GLY A 198 15.91 -18.27 11.40
N PRO A 199 16.09 -19.40 10.68
CA PRO A 199 17.31 -20.19 10.72
C PRO A 199 18.46 -19.62 9.87
N SER A 200 18.17 -18.69 8.95
CA SER A 200 19.16 -18.02 8.09
C SER A 200 18.81 -16.55 7.93
N PHE A 201 19.77 -15.75 7.46
CA PHE A 201 19.59 -14.32 7.27
C PHE A 201 20.23 -13.87 5.96
N ASP A 202 19.40 -13.38 5.05
CA ASP A 202 19.81 -12.97 3.73
C ASP A 202 19.42 -11.51 3.46
N LEU A 203 20.40 -10.70 3.05
CA LEU A 203 20.18 -9.30 2.70
C LEU A 203 20.65 -9.04 1.25
N LYS A 204 19.89 -8.21 0.56
CA LYS A 204 20.35 -7.56 -0.67
C LYS A 204 20.56 -6.08 -0.39
N ILE A 205 21.77 -5.60 -0.70
CA ILE A 205 22.16 -4.21 -0.51
C ILE A 205 22.40 -3.61 -1.89
N TYR A 206 21.52 -2.70 -2.27
CA TYR A 206 21.61 -1.94 -3.53
C TYR A 206 22.46 -0.70 -3.32
N THR A 207 23.23 -0.28 -4.32
CA THR A 207 23.93 1.01 -4.28
C THR A 207 23.73 1.82 -5.55
N ALA A 208 23.29 3.06 -5.41
CA ALA A 208 23.18 4.04 -6.49
C ALA A 208 23.24 5.46 -5.93
N SER A 209 23.87 6.37 -6.65
CA SER A 209 23.87 7.80 -6.31
C SER A 209 22.51 8.46 -6.60
N ASP A 210 21.72 7.86 -7.51
CA ASP A 210 20.35 8.25 -7.84
C ASP A 210 19.34 7.40 -7.03
N PRO A 211 18.56 7.98 -6.09
CA PRO A 211 17.54 7.25 -5.33
C PRO A 211 16.49 6.58 -6.21
N ALA A 212 16.15 7.17 -7.36
CA ALA A 212 15.21 6.56 -8.30
C ALA A 212 15.74 5.24 -8.90
N ALA A 213 17.06 5.10 -9.04
CA ALA A 213 17.67 3.84 -9.47
C ALA A 213 17.53 2.74 -8.41
N LEU A 214 17.58 3.08 -7.11
CA LEU A 214 17.36 2.13 -6.01
C LEU A 214 15.92 1.62 -6.01
N VAL A 215 14.94 2.51 -6.18
CA VAL A 215 13.52 2.16 -6.27
C VAL A 215 13.25 1.26 -7.47
N ARG A 216 13.78 1.62 -8.65
CA ARG A 216 13.62 0.80 -9.87
C ARG A 216 14.19 -0.59 -9.72
N ALA A 217 15.42 -0.70 -9.17
CA ALA A 217 16.08 -1.99 -8.98
C ALA A 217 15.26 -2.89 -8.05
N HIS A 218 14.83 -2.36 -6.90
CA HIS A 218 14.01 -3.11 -5.96
C HIS A 218 12.68 -3.56 -6.57
N ALA A 219 11.94 -2.66 -7.24
CA ALA A 219 10.63 -2.97 -7.81
C ALA A 219 10.71 -4.09 -8.86
N ILE A 220 11.75 -4.11 -9.69
CA ILE A 220 11.95 -5.18 -10.68
C ILE A 220 12.39 -6.50 -10.03
N ASP A 221 13.25 -6.45 -9.03
CA ASP A 221 13.70 -7.64 -8.30
C ASP A 221 12.60 -8.30 -7.48
N ALA A 222 11.72 -7.50 -6.85
CA ALA A 222 10.54 -7.98 -6.12
C ALA A 222 9.46 -8.56 -7.05
N GLY A 223 9.64 -8.42 -8.35
CA GLY A 223 8.73 -8.79 -9.43
C GLY A 223 8.12 -7.55 -10.07
N PRO A 224 8.18 -7.43 -11.42
CA PRO A 224 7.64 -6.27 -12.12
C PRO A 224 6.20 -5.97 -11.69
N PRO A 225 5.86 -4.70 -11.37
CA PRO A 225 4.52 -4.34 -10.94
C PRO A 225 3.43 -4.76 -11.95
N PHE A 226 2.30 -5.22 -11.42
CA PHE A 226 1.14 -5.62 -12.22
C PHE A 226 0.71 -4.52 -13.19
N MET A 227 0.42 -4.90 -14.43
CA MET A 227 -0.15 -4.02 -15.44
C MET A 227 -1.68 -4.14 -15.45
N PRO A 228 -2.42 -3.23 -14.83
CA PRO A 228 -3.87 -3.31 -14.80
C PRO A 228 -4.48 -2.92 -16.15
N PRO A 229 -5.73 -3.34 -16.43
CA PRO A 229 -6.46 -2.86 -17.60
C PRO A 229 -6.73 -1.36 -17.50
N LYS A 230 -6.84 -0.69 -18.65
CA LYS A 230 -6.99 0.77 -18.71
C LYS A 230 -8.22 1.30 -17.94
N TRP A 231 -9.31 0.53 -17.93
CA TRP A 231 -10.52 0.91 -17.21
C TRP A 231 -10.35 0.95 -15.67
N MET A 232 -9.32 0.33 -15.12
CA MET A 232 -9.00 0.45 -13.69
C MET A 232 -8.69 1.90 -13.28
N PHE A 233 -8.18 2.72 -14.17
CA PHE A 233 -7.86 4.13 -13.93
C PHE A 233 -9.05 5.09 -14.09
N THR A 234 -10.27 4.60 -14.22
CA THR A 234 -11.49 5.43 -14.16
C THR A 234 -11.83 5.77 -12.71
N PRO A 235 -12.65 6.81 -12.44
CA PRO A 235 -13.18 7.01 -11.09
C PRO A 235 -14.08 5.85 -10.65
N TRP A 236 -14.05 5.51 -9.36
CA TRP A 236 -14.81 4.42 -8.78
C TRP A 236 -15.84 4.92 -7.78
N ARG A 237 -16.94 4.19 -7.69
CA ARG A 237 -17.93 4.32 -6.63
C ARG A 237 -18.09 3.00 -5.89
N TRP A 238 -18.20 3.06 -4.55
CA TRP A 238 -18.47 1.89 -3.73
C TRP A 238 -19.34 2.24 -2.51
N ARG A 239 -19.95 1.23 -1.94
CA ARG A 239 -20.59 1.25 -0.63
C ARG A 239 -20.15 0.04 0.18
N ASP A 240 -20.05 0.20 1.49
CA ASP A 240 -19.70 -0.85 2.44
C ASP A 240 -20.83 -1.89 2.53
N GLU A 241 -22.06 -1.43 2.73
CA GLU A 241 -23.24 -2.28 2.76
C GLU A 241 -24.25 -1.81 1.72
N HIS A 242 -24.97 -2.76 1.13
CA HIS A 242 -26.05 -2.47 0.18
C HIS A 242 -27.36 -2.93 0.76
N THR A 243 -28.25 -1.98 1.00
CA THR A 243 -29.59 -2.24 1.51
C THR A 243 -30.60 -2.13 0.38
N GLN A 244 -31.49 -3.11 0.24
CA GLN A 244 -32.62 -2.99 -0.64
C GLN A 244 -33.71 -2.16 0.07
N ARG A 245 -34.08 -1.03 -0.52
CA ARG A 245 -35.03 -0.07 0.04
C ARG A 245 -36.25 0.08 -0.85
N PRO A 246 -37.45 0.36 -0.29
CA PRO A 246 -38.64 0.63 -1.10
C PRO A 246 -38.65 2.03 -1.73
N THR A 247 -37.83 2.96 -1.21
CA THR A 247 -37.70 4.33 -1.71
C THR A 247 -36.25 4.75 -1.80
N TYR A 248 -35.98 5.69 -2.69
CA TYR A 248 -34.70 6.43 -2.76
C TYR A 248 -34.59 7.43 -1.61
N TYR A 249 -33.48 8.14 -1.53
CA TYR A 249 -33.15 9.09 -0.46
C TYR A 249 -34.18 10.24 -0.33
N ASP A 250 -34.84 10.62 -1.41
CA ASP A 250 -35.83 11.71 -1.47
C ASP A 250 -37.30 11.24 -1.28
N GLY A 251 -37.49 9.95 -0.96
CA GLY A 251 -38.81 9.34 -0.81
C GLY A 251 -39.45 8.87 -2.12
N THR A 252 -38.82 9.05 -3.27
CA THR A 252 -39.29 8.52 -4.55
C THR A 252 -39.35 6.98 -4.51
N PRO A 253 -40.50 6.35 -4.83
CA PRO A 253 -40.61 4.88 -4.87
C PRO A 253 -39.65 4.29 -5.88
N VAL A 254 -38.94 3.21 -5.49
CA VAL A 254 -38.08 2.44 -6.39
C VAL A 254 -38.92 1.55 -7.28
N THR A 255 -38.81 1.66 -8.58
CA THR A 255 -39.51 0.83 -9.57
C THR A 255 -38.58 -0.01 -10.45
N GLY A 256 -37.29 0.25 -10.41
CA GLY A 256 -36.27 -0.48 -11.15
C GLY A 256 -36.02 -1.91 -10.61
N PRO A 257 -35.36 -2.77 -11.38
CA PRO A 257 -35.27 -4.21 -11.10
C PRO A 257 -34.09 -4.63 -10.22
N PHE A 258 -33.18 -3.70 -9.88
CA PHE A 258 -31.92 -4.01 -9.21
C PHE A 258 -31.89 -3.52 -7.77
N ASN A 259 -30.75 -3.66 -7.09
CA ASN A 259 -30.58 -3.07 -5.77
C ASN A 259 -30.76 -1.55 -5.81
N SER A 260 -31.61 -1.03 -4.92
CA SER A 260 -32.02 0.37 -4.91
C SER A 260 -30.87 1.35 -4.68
N GLU A 261 -29.89 1.01 -3.82
CA GLU A 261 -28.74 1.86 -3.55
C GLU A 261 -27.75 1.91 -4.73
N ILE A 262 -27.57 0.79 -5.43
CA ILE A 262 -26.75 0.74 -6.65
C ILE A 262 -27.41 1.57 -7.76
N MET A 263 -28.72 1.40 -7.94
CA MET A 263 -29.48 2.22 -8.90
C MET A 263 -29.39 3.70 -8.58
N GLU A 264 -29.64 4.07 -7.31
CA GLU A 264 -29.56 5.46 -6.84
C GLU A 264 -28.19 6.08 -7.18
N ASP A 265 -27.11 5.42 -6.80
CA ASP A 265 -25.76 5.91 -7.05
C ASP A 265 -25.52 6.12 -8.56
N VAL A 266 -25.81 5.14 -9.39
CA VAL A 266 -25.59 5.21 -10.85
C VAL A 266 -26.46 6.30 -11.49
N LEU A 267 -27.72 6.43 -11.07
CA LEU A 267 -28.64 7.44 -11.59
C LEU A 267 -28.23 8.85 -11.17
N MET A 268 -27.84 9.03 -9.91
CA MET A 268 -27.39 10.32 -9.40
C MET A 268 -26.05 10.74 -10.04
N MET A 269 -25.07 9.83 -10.14
CA MET A 269 -23.80 10.14 -10.80
C MET A 269 -24.01 10.51 -12.27
N LYS A 270 -24.90 9.81 -13.00
CA LYS A 270 -25.27 10.17 -14.35
C LYS A 270 -25.86 11.58 -14.41
N ALA A 271 -26.80 11.90 -13.52
CA ALA A 271 -27.48 13.20 -13.49
C ALA A 271 -26.54 14.36 -13.19
N PHE A 272 -25.54 14.15 -12.32
CA PHE A 272 -24.52 15.15 -12.01
C PHE A 272 -23.37 15.16 -13.02
N GLY A 273 -23.32 14.25 -13.98
CA GLY A 273 -22.18 14.11 -14.91
C GLY A 273 -20.89 13.77 -14.17
N ILE A 274 -20.96 12.96 -13.15
CA ILE A 274 -19.82 12.37 -12.42
C ILE A 274 -19.44 11.07 -13.13
N PRO A 275 -18.26 10.95 -13.75
CA PRO A 275 -17.83 9.72 -14.39
C PRO A 275 -17.65 8.60 -13.37
N ASN A 276 -18.02 7.37 -13.78
CA ASN A 276 -17.89 6.18 -12.96
C ASN A 276 -17.63 4.95 -13.85
N GLY A 277 -16.43 4.44 -13.83
CA GLY A 277 -16.06 3.26 -14.63
C GLY A 277 -16.01 1.97 -13.81
N ILE A 278 -16.13 2.04 -12.48
CA ILE A 278 -16.14 0.89 -11.59
C ILE A 278 -17.16 1.09 -10.49
N TYR A 279 -18.01 0.09 -10.30
CA TYR A 279 -18.87 0.00 -9.13
C TYR A 279 -18.41 -1.20 -8.27
N TRP A 280 -17.90 -0.91 -7.08
CA TRP A 280 -17.47 -1.94 -6.16
C TRP A 280 -18.54 -2.18 -5.10
N ILE A 281 -18.96 -3.45 -4.99
CA ILE A 281 -19.92 -3.94 -4.01
C ILE A 281 -19.14 -4.59 -2.88
N ASP A 282 -19.14 -3.95 -1.72
CA ASP A 282 -18.55 -4.51 -0.51
C ASP A 282 -19.50 -5.53 0.13
N ARG A 283 -19.08 -6.15 1.22
CA ARG A 283 -19.89 -7.10 2.00
C ARG A 283 -21.09 -6.41 2.68
N PRO A 284 -22.20 -7.10 2.91
CA PRO A 284 -22.54 -8.42 2.44
C PRO A 284 -23.17 -8.36 1.02
N TRP A 285 -22.73 -9.21 0.13
CA TRP A 285 -23.35 -9.36 -1.19
C TRP A 285 -23.98 -10.74 -1.40
N GLY A 286 -23.64 -11.71 -0.53
CA GLY A 286 -24.16 -13.05 -0.49
C GLY A 286 -24.94 -13.35 0.80
N PRO A 287 -25.50 -14.54 0.94
CA PRO A 287 -26.13 -14.99 2.16
C PRO A 287 -25.12 -15.16 3.29
N GLY A 288 -25.62 -15.40 4.49
CA GLY A 288 -24.80 -15.60 5.69
C GLY A 288 -24.49 -14.32 6.46
N LYS A 289 -24.16 -14.49 7.73
CA LYS A 289 -23.79 -13.39 8.63
C LYS A 289 -22.49 -13.73 9.35
N PRO A 290 -21.68 -12.72 9.67
CA PRO A 290 -21.87 -11.28 9.43
C PRO A 290 -21.31 -10.80 8.09
N TRP A 291 -20.55 -11.61 7.37
CA TRP A 291 -19.80 -11.17 6.19
C TRP A 291 -20.60 -11.33 4.89
N GLY A 292 -21.57 -12.27 4.85
CA GLY A 292 -22.51 -12.42 3.75
C GLY A 292 -21.85 -12.71 2.40
N TYR A 293 -21.14 -13.86 2.32
CA TYR A 293 -20.71 -14.43 1.04
C TYR A 293 -20.63 -15.97 1.10
N ASP A 294 -21.58 -16.58 1.87
CA ASP A 294 -21.64 -18.03 2.01
C ASP A 294 -21.65 -18.73 0.65
N ASP A 295 -20.77 -19.73 0.52
CA ASP A 295 -20.61 -20.56 -0.67
C ASP A 295 -20.33 -19.78 -1.98
N PHE A 296 -19.97 -18.49 -1.89
CA PHE A 296 -19.87 -17.57 -3.03
C PHE A 296 -21.17 -17.46 -3.84
N ASP A 297 -22.30 -17.58 -3.18
CA ASP A 297 -23.62 -17.38 -3.79
C ASP A 297 -24.09 -15.93 -3.62
N ILE A 298 -24.91 -15.45 -4.54
CA ILE A 298 -25.46 -14.09 -4.47
C ILE A 298 -26.75 -14.10 -3.63
N ASP A 299 -26.91 -13.14 -2.73
CA ASP A 299 -28.16 -12.91 -2.03
C ASP A 299 -29.15 -12.17 -2.94
N GLU A 300 -30.06 -12.91 -3.57
CA GLU A 300 -31.04 -12.36 -4.51
C GLU A 300 -32.10 -11.43 -3.84
N GLN A 301 -32.25 -11.46 -2.51
CA GLN A 301 -33.10 -10.51 -1.81
C GLN A 301 -32.40 -9.15 -1.69
N ARG A 302 -31.11 -9.17 -1.47
CA ARG A 302 -30.25 -7.96 -1.37
C ARG A 302 -29.87 -7.41 -2.74
N LEU A 303 -29.49 -8.29 -3.66
CA LEU A 303 -29.01 -7.97 -5.01
C LEU A 303 -29.88 -8.66 -6.08
N PRO A 304 -31.15 -8.26 -6.22
CA PRO A 304 -32.04 -8.91 -7.18
C PRO A 304 -31.53 -8.78 -8.61
N ASN A 305 -31.69 -9.84 -9.40
CA ASN A 305 -31.27 -9.90 -10.80
C ASN A 305 -29.78 -9.59 -11.00
N PHE A 306 -28.90 -10.08 -10.12
CA PHE A 306 -27.47 -9.69 -10.07
C PHE A 306 -26.76 -9.82 -11.43
N ALA A 307 -26.93 -10.96 -12.13
CA ALA A 307 -26.27 -11.18 -13.44
C ALA A 307 -26.70 -10.13 -14.49
N GLU A 308 -27.97 -9.75 -14.50
CA GLU A 308 -28.47 -8.71 -15.40
C GLU A 308 -28.04 -7.30 -14.94
N MET A 309 -27.91 -7.07 -13.64
CA MET A 309 -27.35 -5.83 -13.11
C MET A 309 -25.89 -5.64 -13.57
N VAL A 310 -25.08 -6.70 -13.51
CA VAL A 310 -23.70 -6.67 -14.04
C VAL A 310 -23.67 -6.30 -15.52
N LYS A 311 -24.56 -6.89 -16.34
CA LYS A 311 -24.68 -6.53 -17.77
C LYS A 311 -25.16 -5.10 -17.96
N TRP A 312 -26.06 -4.59 -17.12
CA TRP A 312 -26.55 -3.22 -17.15
C TRP A 312 -25.42 -2.22 -16.82
N LEU A 313 -24.62 -2.51 -15.81
CA LEU A 313 -23.46 -1.70 -15.45
C LEU A 313 -22.40 -1.73 -16.58
N ASP A 314 -22.11 -2.90 -17.12
CA ASP A 314 -21.14 -3.04 -18.23
C ASP A 314 -21.57 -2.30 -19.48
N ALA A 315 -22.87 -2.29 -19.82
CA ALA A 315 -23.43 -1.50 -20.92
C ALA A 315 -23.29 0.03 -20.68
N LYS A 316 -23.04 0.46 -19.46
CA LYS A 316 -22.70 1.85 -19.07
C LYS A 316 -21.19 2.08 -18.92
N GLN A 317 -20.39 1.12 -19.36
CA GLN A 317 -18.92 1.13 -19.21
C GLN A 317 -18.48 1.14 -17.74
N THR A 318 -19.31 0.61 -16.85
CA THR A 318 -19.03 0.47 -15.41
C THR A 318 -18.79 -1.00 -15.07
N LYS A 319 -17.58 -1.35 -14.67
CA LYS A 319 -17.20 -2.71 -14.28
C LYS A 319 -17.64 -3.01 -12.84
N THR A 320 -18.10 -4.23 -12.61
CA THR A 320 -18.50 -4.67 -11.27
C THR A 320 -17.32 -5.35 -10.59
N VAL A 321 -17.01 -4.92 -9.37
CA VAL A 321 -15.97 -5.47 -8.48
C VAL A 321 -16.62 -5.92 -7.18
N LEU A 322 -16.20 -7.05 -6.62
CA LEU A 322 -16.71 -7.57 -5.36
C LEU A 322 -15.62 -7.63 -4.29
N TRP A 323 -16.06 -7.47 -3.04
CA TRP A 323 -15.24 -7.74 -1.87
C TRP A 323 -15.15 -9.25 -1.62
N ILE A 324 -13.95 -9.75 -1.30
CA ILE A 324 -13.74 -11.09 -0.78
C ILE A 324 -12.69 -11.10 0.33
N ALA A 325 -12.72 -12.14 1.16
CA ALA A 325 -11.70 -12.43 2.16
C ALA A 325 -11.31 -13.92 2.09
N PRO A 326 -10.13 -14.34 2.59
CA PRO A 326 -9.64 -15.69 2.43
C PRO A 326 -10.25 -16.66 3.46
N PHE A 327 -11.57 -16.62 3.60
CA PHE A 327 -12.33 -17.47 4.53
C PHE A 327 -13.16 -18.51 3.81
N PHE A 328 -13.44 -19.61 4.50
CA PHE A 328 -14.51 -20.52 4.15
C PHE A 328 -15.78 -20.15 4.92
N GLN A 329 -16.90 -20.09 4.21
CA GLN A 329 -18.24 -19.85 4.79
C GLN A 329 -19.25 -20.85 4.21
N GLY A 330 -20.42 -20.94 4.85
CA GLY A 330 -21.50 -21.79 4.40
C GLY A 330 -21.17 -23.29 4.41
N LYS A 331 -21.59 -24.01 3.40
CA LYS A 331 -21.32 -25.45 3.22
C LYS A 331 -19.85 -25.72 2.95
N MET A 332 -19.20 -24.84 2.20
CA MET A 332 -17.77 -24.92 1.93
C MET A 332 -16.94 -24.95 3.21
N MET A 333 -17.35 -24.23 4.24
CA MET A 333 -16.66 -24.22 5.54
C MET A 333 -16.65 -25.62 6.19
N LYS A 334 -17.81 -26.28 6.21
CA LYS A 334 -17.90 -27.63 6.78
C LYS A 334 -17.01 -28.62 6.05
N GLU A 335 -17.08 -28.61 4.72
CA GLU A 335 -16.27 -29.50 3.89
C GLU A 335 -14.77 -29.21 4.01
N ALA A 336 -14.38 -27.92 4.10
CA ALA A 336 -12.99 -27.51 4.27
C ALA A 336 -12.41 -27.97 5.62
N LEU A 337 -13.20 -27.90 6.70
CA LEU A 337 -12.82 -28.43 8.01
C LEU A 337 -12.65 -29.95 7.97
N ASP A 338 -13.60 -30.66 7.38
CA ASP A 338 -13.56 -32.13 7.26
C ASP A 338 -12.34 -32.63 6.43
N LYS A 339 -11.90 -31.83 5.45
CA LYS A 339 -10.77 -32.12 4.55
C LYS A 339 -9.42 -31.56 5.04
N GLY A 340 -9.40 -30.81 6.15
CA GLY A 340 -8.19 -30.15 6.65
C GLY A 340 -7.65 -29.04 5.73
N TYR A 341 -8.53 -28.29 5.09
CA TYR A 341 -8.18 -27.20 4.15
C TYR A 341 -8.00 -25.85 4.82
N THR A 342 -8.14 -25.79 6.12
CA THR A 342 -8.04 -24.56 6.92
C THR A 342 -6.68 -24.43 7.58
N LEU A 343 -6.26 -23.20 7.87
CA LEU A 343 -5.05 -22.97 8.64
C LEU A 343 -5.13 -23.72 9.98
N ALA A 344 -4.12 -24.53 10.29
CA ALA A 344 -4.07 -25.33 11.51
C ALA A 344 -4.18 -24.41 12.76
N GLY A 345 -5.05 -24.83 13.71
CA GLY A 345 -5.29 -24.09 14.93
C GLY A 345 -6.16 -22.85 14.82
N GLN A 346 -6.69 -22.57 13.64
CA GLN A 346 -7.61 -21.46 13.45
C GLN A 346 -9.05 -21.89 13.72
N VAL A 347 -9.43 -21.93 14.97
CA VAL A 347 -10.83 -21.94 15.41
C VAL A 347 -11.09 -20.61 16.13
N ARG A 348 -10.58 -19.50 15.62
CA ARG A 348 -10.82 -18.18 16.23
C ARG A 348 -11.91 -17.43 15.50
N PRO A 349 -12.83 -16.82 16.26
CA PRO A 349 -13.74 -15.84 15.67
C PRO A 349 -12.94 -14.65 15.16
N VAL A 350 -13.14 -14.33 13.90
CA VAL A 350 -12.83 -13.03 13.34
C VAL A 350 -13.88 -12.08 13.88
N SER A 351 -13.50 -11.08 14.66
CA SER A 351 -14.46 -10.08 15.18
C SER A 351 -15.75 -10.71 15.75
N GLY A 352 -15.63 -11.83 16.47
CA GLY A 352 -16.76 -12.57 17.04
C GLY A 352 -17.33 -13.68 16.15
N ASN A 353 -16.73 -13.98 14.99
CA ASN A 353 -17.20 -15.00 14.06
C ASN A 353 -16.13 -16.06 13.78
N ASN A 354 -16.57 -17.32 13.75
CA ASN A 354 -15.72 -18.49 13.54
C ASN A 354 -15.61 -18.81 12.04
N TYR A 355 -14.87 -18.00 11.27
CA TYR A 355 -14.59 -18.34 9.88
C TYR A 355 -13.14 -18.76 9.72
N PRO A 356 -12.89 -20.04 9.40
CA PRO A 356 -11.54 -20.51 9.20
C PRO A 356 -10.96 -19.95 7.89
N MET A 357 -9.71 -19.55 7.97
CA MET A 357 -8.97 -19.10 6.79
C MET A 357 -8.50 -20.30 5.96
N VAL A 358 -8.39 -20.08 4.67
CA VAL A 358 -7.84 -21.04 3.72
C VAL A 358 -6.36 -21.29 4.01
N ASP A 359 -5.93 -22.54 4.11
CA ASP A 359 -4.50 -22.85 4.07
C ASP A 359 -3.98 -22.78 2.62
N LEU A 360 -3.48 -21.62 2.24
CA LEU A 360 -2.98 -21.36 0.88
C LEU A 360 -1.66 -22.09 0.58
N THR A 361 -1.05 -22.74 1.57
CA THR A 361 0.10 -23.63 1.36
C THR A 361 -0.34 -25.02 0.92
N ASN A 362 -1.65 -25.34 1.06
CA ASN A 362 -2.27 -26.56 0.58
C ASN A 362 -2.87 -26.34 -0.82
N PRO A 363 -2.31 -26.96 -1.88
CA PRO A 363 -2.83 -26.80 -3.24
C PRO A 363 -4.29 -27.24 -3.41
N ALA A 364 -4.73 -28.27 -2.68
CA ALA A 364 -6.12 -28.76 -2.74
C ALA A 364 -7.09 -27.78 -2.07
N ALA A 365 -6.70 -27.15 -0.97
CA ALA A 365 -7.48 -26.10 -0.31
C ALA A 365 -7.61 -24.86 -1.20
N THR A 366 -6.50 -24.46 -1.83
CA THR A 366 -6.46 -23.35 -2.76
C THR A 366 -7.39 -23.59 -3.95
N ALA A 367 -7.31 -24.74 -4.59
CA ALA A 367 -8.17 -25.09 -5.73
C ALA A 367 -9.66 -25.10 -5.33
N TYR A 368 -10.00 -25.69 -4.19
CA TYR A 368 -11.37 -25.74 -3.68
C TYR A 368 -11.94 -24.33 -3.44
N TRP A 369 -11.16 -23.43 -2.89
CA TRP A 369 -11.56 -22.04 -2.67
C TRP A 369 -11.67 -21.24 -3.99
N GLN A 370 -10.76 -21.48 -4.94
CA GLN A 370 -10.80 -20.89 -6.28
C GLN A 370 -12.07 -21.27 -7.06
N ASP A 371 -12.66 -22.44 -6.82
CA ASP A 371 -13.93 -22.85 -7.44
C ASP A 371 -15.08 -21.92 -7.02
N GLY A 372 -15.09 -21.44 -5.78
CA GLY A 372 -16.02 -20.41 -5.32
C GLY A 372 -15.85 -19.09 -6.07
N ILE A 373 -14.62 -18.60 -6.21
CA ILE A 373 -14.30 -17.37 -6.95
C ILE A 373 -14.71 -17.49 -8.42
N ALA A 374 -14.51 -18.68 -9.01
CA ALA A 374 -14.89 -18.96 -10.40
C ALA A 374 -16.39 -18.78 -10.67
N LYS A 375 -17.27 -19.02 -9.68
CA LYS A 375 -18.71 -18.74 -9.80
C LYS A 375 -18.95 -17.24 -10.07
N LEU A 376 -18.31 -16.37 -9.31
CA LEU A 376 -18.46 -14.91 -9.44
C LEU A 376 -17.91 -14.38 -10.78
N LEU A 377 -16.77 -14.91 -11.22
CA LEU A 377 -16.17 -14.54 -12.51
C LEU A 377 -17.08 -14.93 -13.69
N LYS A 378 -17.80 -16.06 -13.59
CA LYS A 378 -18.79 -16.48 -14.58
C LYS A 378 -20.01 -15.56 -14.64
N LEU A 379 -20.35 -14.86 -13.55
CA LEU A 379 -21.41 -13.86 -13.52
C LEU A 379 -20.98 -12.51 -14.12
N GLY A 380 -19.71 -12.37 -14.55
CA GLY A 380 -19.20 -11.16 -15.17
C GLY A 380 -18.45 -10.21 -14.22
N VAL A 381 -18.21 -10.60 -12.96
CA VAL A 381 -17.39 -9.84 -12.03
C VAL A 381 -16.00 -9.60 -12.61
N ALA A 382 -15.53 -8.35 -12.62
CA ALA A 382 -14.33 -7.94 -13.32
C ALA A 382 -13.08 -7.82 -12.43
N GLY A 383 -13.22 -7.93 -11.12
CA GLY A 383 -12.12 -7.83 -10.18
C GLY A 383 -12.56 -7.99 -8.75
N PHE A 384 -11.61 -7.94 -7.83
CA PHE A 384 -11.88 -8.17 -6.43
C PHE A 384 -11.08 -7.20 -5.54
N LYS A 385 -11.76 -6.63 -4.50
CA LYS A 385 -11.11 -6.13 -3.30
C LYS A 385 -10.79 -7.32 -2.42
N LEU A 386 -9.52 -7.49 -2.07
CA LEU A 386 -9.02 -8.59 -1.27
C LEU A 386 -8.76 -8.11 0.15
N ASP A 387 -9.74 -8.26 1.00
CA ASP A 387 -9.68 -7.80 2.39
C ASP A 387 -9.09 -8.87 3.32
N ARG A 388 -8.70 -8.47 4.52
CA ARG A 388 -8.14 -9.34 5.55
C ARG A 388 -6.75 -9.88 5.18
N ALA A 389 -6.47 -11.16 5.41
CA ALA A 389 -5.18 -11.84 5.20
C ALA A 389 -4.12 -11.60 6.29
N GLU A 390 -4.37 -10.72 7.24
CA GLU A 390 -3.44 -10.43 8.34
C GLU A 390 -4.08 -10.51 9.73
N GLU A 391 -5.33 -10.10 9.89
CA GLU A 391 -6.00 -10.00 11.19
C GLU A 391 -6.15 -11.33 11.90
N ASP A 392 -6.43 -12.37 11.13
CA ASP A 392 -6.87 -13.65 11.64
C ASP A 392 -5.79 -14.71 11.66
N ILE A 393 -4.60 -14.38 11.17
CA ILE A 393 -3.43 -15.26 11.28
C ILE A 393 -2.80 -15.02 12.66
N PRO A 394 -2.71 -16.05 13.51
CA PRO A 394 -2.05 -15.93 14.80
C PRO A 394 -0.60 -15.44 14.67
N GLU A 395 -0.16 -14.57 15.56
CA GLU A 395 1.24 -14.13 15.58
C GLU A 395 2.19 -15.17 16.15
N THR A 396 1.66 -16.04 17.01
CA THR A 396 2.43 -17.09 17.70
C THR A 396 1.59 -18.36 17.84
N GLY A 397 2.23 -19.47 18.06
CA GLY A 397 1.58 -20.75 18.35
C GLY A 397 2.39 -21.93 17.82
N PRO A 398 2.07 -23.15 18.30
CA PRO A 398 2.78 -24.36 17.91
C PRO A 398 2.39 -24.88 16.51
N TYR A 399 1.47 -24.17 15.85
CA TYR A 399 0.87 -24.64 14.62
C TYR A 399 1.81 -24.51 13.44
N LYS A 400 1.74 -25.50 12.55
CA LYS A 400 2.37 -25.49 11.24
C LYS A 400 1.28 -25.52 10.17
N VAL A 401 1.54 -24.84 9.06
CA VAL A 401 0.72 -24.91 7.86
C VAL A 401 1.07 -26.16 7.05
N PHE A 402 0.31 -26.47 6.00
CA PHE A 402 0.42 -27.72 5.25
C PHE A 402 1.83 -28.00 4.71
N ASP A 403 2.56 -26.98 4.25
CA ASP A 403 3.94 -27.15 3.74
C ASP A 403 5.02 -27.22 4.82
N GLY A 404 4.62 -27.23 6.10
CA GLY A 404 5.51 -27.38 7.26
C GLY A 404 6.08 -26.09 7.82
N ARG A 405 5.85 -24.94 7.21
CA ARG A 405 6.22 -23.63 7.78
C ARG A 405 5.52 -23.40 9.12
N THR A 406 6.16 -22.64 10.00
CA THR A 406 5.54 -22.19 11.23
C THR A 406 4.47 -21.13 10.93
N ILE A 407 3.48 -20.99 11.80
CA ILE A 407 2.48 -19.93 11.67
C ILE A 407 3.14 -18.55 11.74
N ARG A 408 4.24 -18.42 12.45
CA ARG A 408 5.02 -17.19 12.59
C ARG A 408 5.61 -16.71 11.25
N GLU A 409 6.25 -17.60 10.51
CA GLU A 409 6.77 -17.35 9.18
C GLU A 409 5.65 -17.11 8.16
N ASN A 410 4.58 -17.91 8.27
CA ASN A 410 3.45 -17.85 7.34
C ASN A 410 2.72 -16.50 7.39
N ARG A 411 2.76 -15.76 8.49
CA ARG A 411 2.05 -14.50 8.63
C ARG A 411 2.43 -13.47 7.55
N ASN A 412 3.72 -13.26 7.33
CA ASN A 412 4.19 -12.35 6.27
C ASN A 412 4.13 -13.00 4.87
N ALA A 413 4.17 -14.32 4.78
CA ALA A 413 4.07 -15.05 3.52
C ALA A 413 2.63 -15.11 2.97
N TYR A 414 1.62 -15.00 3.84
CA TYR A 414 0.22 -15.22 3.48
C TYR A 414 -0.33 -14.21 2.47
N PRO A 415 -0.13 -12.89 2.61
CA PRO A 415 -0.66 -11.92 1.65
C PRO A 415 -0.22 -12.15 0.20
N PRO A 416 1.06 -12.34 -0.15
CA PRO A 416 1.44 -12.64 -1.53
C PRO A 416 0.85 -13.96 -2.05
N MET A 417 0.68 -14.99 -1.19
CA MET A 417 0.00 -16.23 -1.58
C MET A 417 -1.49 -16.01 -1.86
N TYR A 418 -2.16 -15.21 -1.02
CA TYR A 418 -3.57 -14.87 -1.20
C TYR A 418 -3.81 -14.14 -2.53
N VAL A 419 -3.06 -13.10 -2.79
CA VAL A 419 -3.18 -12.34 -4.04
C VAL A 419 -2.90 -13.24 -5.24
N LYS A 420 -1.85 -14.07 -5.19
CA LYS A 420 -1.49 -15.00 -6.26
C LYS A 420 -2.59 -16.02 -6.53
N ALA A 421 -3.19 -16.60 -5.48
CA ALA A 421 -4.28 -17.56 -5.62
C ALA A 421 -5.49 -16.98 -6.36
N VAL A 422 -5.89 -15.75 -6.04
CA VAL A 422 -6.97 -15.05 -6.75
C VAL A 422 -6.55 -14.66 -8.17
N TYR A 423 -5.31 -14.22 -8.35
CA TYR A 423 -4.77 -13.87 -9.66
C TYR A 423 -4.83 -15.04 -10.64
N GLU A 424 -4.47 -16.25 -10.22
CA GLU A 424 -4.44 -17.42 -11.07
C GLU A 424 -5.83 -17.75 -11.62
N VAL A 425 -6.85 -17.75 -10.77
CA VAL A 425 -8.23 -18.02 -11.20
C VAL A 425 -8.79 -16.85 -12.03
N ALA A 426 -8.56 -15.61 -11.66
CA ALA A 426 -9.00 -14.46 -12.44
C ALA A 426 -8.34 -14.43 -13.83
N LYS A 427 -7.04 -14.69 -13.90
CA LYS A 427 -6.29 -14.82 -15.15
C LYS A 427 -6.85 -15.88 -16.09
N LYS A 428 -7.24 -17.03 -15.53
CA LYS A 428 -7.85 -18.15 -16.30
C LYS A 428 -9.18 -17.73 -16.95
N PHE A 429 -10.02 -16.97 -16.25
CA PHE A 429 -11.34 -16.59 -16.73
C PHE A 429 -11.38 -15.30 -17.54
N ARG A 430 -10.48 -14.34 -17.24
CA ARG A 430 -10.52 -12.98 -17.80
C ARG A 430 -9.28 -12.56 -18.60
N GLY A 431 -8.28 -13.42 -18.71
CA GLY A 431 -7.04 -13.06 -19.39
C GLY A 431 -6.31 -11.89 -18.68
N ASN A 432 -6.26 -10.73 -19.30
CA ASN A 432 -5.68 -9.50 -18.72
C ASN A 432 -6.75 -8.45 -18.34
N ASP A 433 -8.04 -8.80 -18.49
CA ASP A 433 -9.15 -7.85 -18.28
C ASP A 433 -9.71 -7.95 -16.85
N PHE A 434 -8.84 -7.79 -15.85
CA PHE A 434 -9.20 -7.76 -14.43
C PHE A 434 -8.16 -7.01 -13.61
N PHE A 435 -8.51 -6.66 -12.39
CA PHE A 435 -7.54 -6.28 -11.35
C PHE A 435 -7.91 -6.86 -9.98
N LEU A 436 -6.92 -6.89 -9.10
CA LEU A 436 -7.04 -7.26 -7.70
C LEU A 436 -6.51 -6.13 -6.84
N MET A 437 -7.17 -5.85 -5.72
CA MET A 437 -6.80 -4.76 -4.81
C MET A 437 -6.73 -5.27 -3.36
N PRO A 438 -5.61 -5.85 -2.93
CA PRO A 438 -5.44 -6.32 -1.56
C PRO A 438 -5.21 -5.18 -0.58
N ARG A 439 -5.69 -5.40 0.66
CA ARG A 439 -5.33 -4.59 1.84
C ARG A 439 -3.93 -4.93 2.33
N ALA A 440 -3.61 -6.23 2.41
CA ALA A 440 -2.34 -6.70 2.90
C ALA A 440 -1.38 -7.05 1.75
N ALA A 441 -0.13 -6.63 1.88
CA ALA A 441 0.93 -6.95 0.94
C ALA A 441 2.28 -7.16 1.65
N TYR A 442 3.08 -8.01 1.05
CA TYR A 442 4.50 -8.20 1.39
C TYR A 442 5.29 -8.35 0.09
N THR A 443 6.63 -8.39 0.18
CA THR A 443 7.47 -8.60 -1.00
C THR A 443 6.97 -9.77 -1.85
N GLY A 444 6.75 -9.54 -3.15
CA GLY A 444 6.18 -10.53 -4.08
C GLY A 444 4.69 -10.35 -4.38
N SER A 445 3.99 -9.39 -3.75
CA SER A 445 2.57 -9.09 -4.07
C SER A 445 2.42 -8.22 -5.33
N SER A 446 3.40 -7.35 -5.61
CA SER A 446 3.33 -6.34 -6.69
C SER A 446 3.05 -6.90 -8.10
N PRO A 447 3.53 -8.09 -8.51
CA PRO A 447 3.24 -8.65 -9.82
C PRO A 447 1.78 -9.05 -10.07
N TYR A 448 0.94 -9.09 -9.05
CA TYR A 448 -0.40 -9.67 -9.11
C TYR A 448 -1.52 -8.66 -8.87
N SER A 449 -1.22 -7.44 -8.39
CA SER A 449 -2.26 -6.54 -7.86
C SER A 449 -1.91 -5.06 -7.96
N VAL A 450 -2.96 -4.24 -7.87
CA VAL A 450 -2.90 -2.84 -7.41
C VAL A 450 -3.17 -2.83 -5.90
N PHE A 451 -3.12 -1.68 -5.20
CA PHE A 451 -3.09 -1.68 -3.73
C PHE A 451 -4.06 -0.66 -3.13
N TRP A 452 -4.56 -1.00 -1.96
CA TRP A 452 -5.46 -0.16 -1.18
C TRP A 452 -4.86 0.09 0.21
N GLY A 453 -4.95 1.33 0.68
CA GLY A 453 -4.31 1.80 1.92
C GLY A 453 -4.98 1.35 3.22
N GLY A 454 -5.94 0.44 3.19
CA GLY A 454 -6.64 -0.05 4.37
C GLY A 454 -7.62 0.96 4.95
N ASP A 455 -8.19 0.61 6.10
CA ASP A 455 -9.26 1.35 6.78
C ASP A 455 -8.68 2.61 7.46
N ILE A 456 -8.58 3.70 6.74
CA ILE A 456 -8.03 4.96 7.24
C ILE A 456 -9.17 5.83 7.79
N GLY A 457 -8.94 6.49 8.94
CA GLY A 457 -9.93 7.38 9.55
C GLY A 457 -10.27 8.61 8.69
N GLY A 458 -11.54 9.01 8.63
CA GLY A 458 -12.02 10.17 7.89
C GLY A 458 -11.66 11.52 8.53
N THR A 459 -10.41 11.70 8.95
CA THR A 459 -9.88 12.88 9.65
C THR A 459 -8.76 13.53 8.85
N GLN A 460 -8.34 14.73 9.26
CA GLN A 460 -7.19 15.37 8.64
C GLN A 460 -5.89 14.57 8.82
N GLU A 461 -5.75 13.84 9.94
CA GLU A 461 -4.63 12.94 10.20
C GLU A 461 -4.68 11.75 9.24
N GLY A 462 -5.88 11.22 8.97
CA GLY A 462 -6.08 10.16 7.97
C GLY A 462 -5.70 10.61 6.56
N LEU A 463 -6.10 11.81 6.16
CA LEU A 463 -5.68 12.41 4.89
C LEU A 463 -4.16 12.62 4.83
N ARG A 464 -3.56 13.17 5.89
CA ARG A 464 -2.10 13.29 6.02
C ARG A 464 -1.41 11.93 5.86
N ALA A 465 -1.91 10.92 6.56
CA ALA A 465 -1.37 9.57 6.49
C ALA A 465 -1.46 8.98 5.07
N SER A 466 -2.55 9.24 4.34
CA SER A 466 -2.72 8.79 2.95
C SER A 466 -1.73 9.45 1.98
N ILE A 467 -1.43 10.75 2.16
CA ILE A 467 -0.42 11.47 1.37
C ILE A 467 0.97 10.87 1.56
N ILE A 468 1.26 10.38 2.76
CA ILE A 468 2.53 9.72 3.07
C ILE A 468 2.52 8.28 2.54
N ALA A 469 1.42 7.55 2.77
CA ALA A 469 1.29 6.14 2.40
C ALA A 469 1.48 5.90 0.90
N ILE A 470 0.89 6.73 0.05
CA ILE A 470 1.06 6.61 -1.41
C ILE A 470 2.53 6.77 -1.84
N GLN A 471 3.26 7.69 -1.23
CA GLN A 471 4.67 7.94 -1.54
C GLN A 471 5.58 6.81 -1.03
N ARG A 472 5.31 6.29 0.18
CA ARG A 472 6.05 5.13 0.70
C ARG A 472 5.76 3.87 -0.08
N SER A 473 4.49 3.62 -0.44
CA SER A 473 4.10 2.49 -1.28
C SER A 473 4.81 2.54 -2.63
N ALA A 474 4.91 3.73 -3.23
CA ALA A 474 5.67 3.94 -4.46
C ALA A 474 7.17 3.58 -4.31
N VAL A 475 7.81 3.97 -3.19
CA VAL A 475 9.22 3.63 -2.89
C VAL A 475 9.41 2.14 -2.69
N MET A 476 8.43 1.44 -2.12
CA MET A 476 8.47 0.00 -1.87
C MET A 476 8.15 -0.88 -3.09
N GLY A 477 7.91 -0.29 -4.27
CA GLY A 477 7.59 -1.03 -5.49
C GLY A 477 6.09 -1.34 -5.65
N TYR A 478 5.21 -0.59 -4.98
CA TYR A 478 3.75 -0.67 -5.09
C TYR A 478 3.19 0.59 -5.76
N PRO A 479 3.35 0.76 -7.09
CA PRO A 479 3.12 2.04 -7.78
C PRO A 479 1.65 2.40 -7.97
N ASN A 480 0.74 1.42 -8.01
CA ASN A 480 -0.69 1.62 -8.24
C ASN A 480 -1.43 1.49 -6.90
N TRP A 481 -1.57 2.59 -6.20
CA TRP A 481 -2.13 2.67 -4.86
C TRP A 481 -3.30 3.67 -4.81
N GLY A 482 -4.29 3.42 -3.95
CA GLY A 482 -5.36 4.34 -3.60
C GLY A 482 -5.74 4.24 -2.13
N SER A 483 -6.63 5.12 -1.68
CA SER A 483 -7.22 5.08 -0.34
C SER A 483 -8.71 5.30 -0.42
N ASP A 484 -9.44 4.82 0.60
CA ASP A 484 -10.86 5.15 0.79
C ASP A 484 -11.00 6.67 0.87
N ILE A 485 -11.45 7.30 -0.21
CA ILE A 485 -11.58 8.76 -0.26
C ILE A 485 -12.69 9.21 0.68
N CYS A 486 -12.37 10.18 1.52
CA CYS A 486 -13.12 10.67 2.67
C CYS A 486 -13.02 9.78 3.93
N GLY A 487 -12.22 8.71 3.87
CA GLY A 487 -11.97 7.79 4.98
C GLY A 487 -13.06 6.74 5.18
N TYR A 488 -12.69 5.62 5.75
CA TYR A 488 -13.56 4.49 6.04
C TYR A 488 -14.04 4.47 7.50
N ASN A 489 -13.13 4.70 8.43
CA ASN A 489 -13.28 4.35 9.84
C ASN A 489 -14.31 5.21 10.59
N GLN A 490 -15.59 4.95 10.38
CA GLN A 490 -16.79 5.33 11.14
C GLN A 490 -16.87 6.75 11.77
N GLN A 491 -16.00 7.66 11.40
CA GLN A 491 -16.04 9.06 11.79
C GLN A 491 -17.18 9.76 11.04
N LEU A 492 -17.74 10.80 11.64
CA LEU A 492 -18.64 11.69 10.90
C LEU A 492 -17.82 12.39 9.81
N LEU A 493 -18.36 12.36 8.59
CA LEU A 493 -17.73 13.00 7.44
C LEU A 493 -17.52 14.50 7.71
N GLU A 494 -16.28 14.97 7.67
CA GLU A 494 -15.97 16.39 7.70
C GLU A 494 -15.88 16.92 6.26
N GLN A 495 -16.73 17.91 5.94
CA GLN A 495 -16.87 18.43 4.58
C GLN A 495 -15.55 18.92 3.97
N GLU A 496 -14.78 19.74 4.69
CA GLU A 496 -13.51 20.26 4.17
C GLU A 496 -12.46 19.15 3.99
N VAL A 497 -12.35 18.25 4.95
CA VAL A 497 -11.40 17.12 4.86
C VAL A 497 -11.76 16.22 3.70
N CYS A 498 -13.04 15.87 3.54
CA CYS A 498 -13.50 15.05 2.44
C CYS A 498 -13.28 15.74 1.09
N GLY A 499 -13.59 17.04 0.96
CA GLY A 499 -13.33 17.81 -0.26
C GLY A 499 -11.84 17.83 -0.65
N ARG A 500 -10.95 17.98 0.33
CA ARG A 500 -9.50 17.90 0.12
C ARG A 500 -9.04 16.49 -0.25
N TRP A 501 -9.69 15.47 0.31
CA TRP A 501 -9.39 14.08 -0.02
C TRP A 501 -9.85 13.71 -1.44
N LEU A 502 -11.01 14.19 -1.88
CA LEU A 502 -11.47 14.08 -3.26
C LEU A 502 -10.45 14.70 -4.24
N ALA A 503 -9.92 15.87 -3.88
CA ALA A 503 -8.91 16.56 -4.66
C ALA A 503 -7.58 15.78 -4.73
N PHE A 504 -7.10 15.27 -3.59
CA PHE A 504 -5.91 14.42 -3.53
C PHE A 504 -6.12 13.12 -4.32
N GLY A 505 -7.27 12.45 -4.14
CA GLY A 505 -7.57 11.17 -4.80
C GLY A 505 -7.59 11.26 -6.32
N ALA A 506 -7.91 12.42 -6.89
CA ALA A 506 -7.87 12.61 -8.35
C ALA A 506 -6.45 12.53 -8.93
N LEU A 507 -5.42 12.77 -8.14
CA LEU A 507 -4.00 12.65 -8.51
C LEU A 507 -3.34 11.42 -7.86
N ASN A 508 -4.11 10.36 -7.68
CA ASN A 508 -3.68 9.01 -7.33
C ASN A 508 -3.98 8.08 -8.52
N PRO A 509 -3.26 6.97 -8.70
CA PRO A 509 -3.61 5.99 -9.73
C PRO A 509 -5.00 5.40 -9.58
N ILE A 510 -5.50 5.30 -8.35
CA ILE A 510 -6.82 4.78 -8.00
C ILE A 510 -7.61 5.89 -7.32
N MET A 511 -8.77 6.23 -7.88
CA MET A 511 -9.72 7.18 -7.31
C MET A 511 -11.01 6.44 -6.92
N GLU A 512 -11.06 5.95 -5.68
CA GLU A 512 -12.22 5.24 -5.15
C GLU A 512 -12.98 6.12 -4.15
N VAL A 513 -14.28 6.31 -4.38
CA VAL A 513 -15.12 7.16 -3.54
C VAL A 513 -16.21 6.34 -2.86
N GLY A 514 -16.04 6.13 -1.56
CA GLY A 514 -16.98 5.43 -0.72
C GLY A 514 -16.90 5.96 0.71
N PRO A 515 -17.58 7.09 0.98
CA PRO A 515 -17.55 7.69 2.30
C PRO A 515 -18.04 6.72 3.38
N THR A 516 -17.44 6.81 4.54
CA THR A 516 -17.79 6.02 5.73
C THR A 516 -19.29 5.94 6.00
N ARG A 517 -19.75 4.87 6.64
CA ARG A 517 -21.17 4.60 6.98
C ARG A 517 -22.12 4.58 5.78
N ASN A 518 -21.62 4.21 4.62
CA ASN A 518 -22.48 3.98 3.47
C ASN A 518 -23.26 5.20 2.99
N VAL A 519 -22.73 6.40 3.25
CA VAL A 519 -23.40 7.64 2.91
C VAL A 519 -23.08 8.07 1.48
N ALA A 520 -24.06 8.74 0.87
CA ALA A 520 -23.88 9.51 -0.36
C ALA A 520 -23.97 10.99 -0.03
N PHE A 521 -23.30 11.85 -0.83
CA PHE A 521 -23.32 13.31 -0.57
C PHE A 521 -24.69 13.96 -0.79
N TRP A 522 -25.62 13.24 -1.39
CA TRP A 522 -27.02 13.63 -1.51
C TRP A 522 -27.91 13.12 -0.36
N ASN A 523 -27.36 12.32 0.55
CA ASN A 523 -28.08 11.76 1.68
C ASN A 523 -27.16 11.62 2.90
N LEU A 524 -26.65 12.74 3.39
CA LEU A 524 -25.81 12.73 4.59
C LEU A 524 -26.66 12.59 5.87
N PRO A 525 -26.17 11.92 6.91
CA PRO A 525 -26.89 11.77 8.18
C PRO A 525 -26.83 13.04 9.06
N ARG A 526 -26.47 14.17 8.50
CA ARG A 526 -26.35 15.49 9.17
C ARG A 526 -26.75 16.60 8.22
N GLU A 527 -26.98 17.78 8.77
CA GLU A 527 -27.19 18.96 7.94
C GLU A 527 -25.86 19.54 7.38
N PRO A 528 -25.83 19.95 6.14
CA PRO A 528 -26.93 19.74 5.16
C PRO A 528 -27.00 18.28 4.72
N THR A 529 -28.20 17.71 4.67
CA THR A 529 -28.42 16.32 4.21
C THR A 529 -28.11 16.14 2.73
N TYR A 530 -28.14 17.22 1.96
CA TYR A 530 -27.73 17.30 0.56
C TYR A 530 -26.58 18.28 0.46
N ASP A 531 -25.38 17.78 0.29
CA ASP A 531 -24.17 18.60 0.23
C ASP A 531 -23.77 18.91 -1.21
N SER A 532 -24.35 19.95 -1.77
CA SER A 532 -24.06 20.40 -3.15
C SER A 532 -22.58 20.77 -3.35
N GLN A 533 -21.89 21.23 -2.30
CA GLN A 533 -20.48 21.59 -2.41
C GLN A 533 -19.61 20.34 -2.55
N LEU A 534 -19.84 19.30 -1.75
CA LEU A 534 -19.12 18.02 -1.90
C LEU A 534 -19.42 17.35 -3.24
N ILE A 535 -20.68 17.41 -3.71
CA ILE A 535 -21.05 16.90 -5.05
C ILE A 535 -20.27 17.67 -6.15
N ALA A 536 -20.20 19.00 -6.04
CA ALA A 536 -19.46 19.83 -6.99
C ALA A 536 -17.94 19.50 -7.01
N ILE A 537 -17.35 19.34 -5.82
CA ILE A 537 -15.94 18.96 -5.68
C ILE A 537 -15.70 17.55 -6.27
N TRP A 538 -16.58 16.60 -5.97
CA TRP A 538 -16.47 15.25 -6.52
C TRP A 538 -16.57 15.25 -8.05
N ARG A 539 -17.55 15.96 -8.62
CA ARG A 539 -17.69 16.09 -10.07
C ARG A 539 -16.42 16.68 -10.72
N LEU A 540 -15.91 17.78 -10.17
CA LEU A 540 -14.69 18.43 -10.67
C LEU A 540 -13.51 17.44 -10.71
N TYR A 541 -13.25 16.76 -9.60
CA TYR A 541 -12.07 15.92 -9.47
C TYR A 541 -12.22 14.54 -10.13
N ALA A 542 -13.42 13.99 -10.18
CA ALA A 542 -13.67 12.78 -10.96
C ALA A 542 -13.47 13.03 -12.48
N ARG A 543 -13.90 14.20 -12.99
CA ARG A 543 -13.66 14.58 -14.39
C ARG A 543 -12.19 14.89 -14.67
N LEU A 544 -11.47 15.47 -13.70
CA LEU A 544 -10.02 15.63 -13.81
C LEU A 544 -9.32 14.27 -13.88
N HIS A 545 -9.69 13.34 -13.01
CA HIS A 545 -9.12 11.98 -12.99
C HIS A 545 -9.44 11.23 -14.31
N GLU A 546 -10.66 11.36 -14.82
CA GLU A 546 -11.05 10.81 -16.12
C GLU A 546 -10.15 11.31 -17.27
N ARG A 547 -9.82 12.60 -17.31
CA ARG A 547 -8.87 13.17 -18.28
C ARG A 547 -7.46 12.58 -18.16
N LEU A 548 -7.10 12.11 -16.99
CA LEU A 548 -5.79 11.53 -16.70
C LEU A 548 -5.70 10.02 -16.94
N ILE A 549 -6.75 9.33 -17.41
CA ILE A 549 -6.73 7.87 -17.64
C ILE A 549 -5.56 7.44 -18.52
N ASP A 550 -5.36 8.11 -19.66
CA ASP A 550 -4.25 7.79 -20.58
C ASP A 550 -2.89 8.09 -19.96
N TYR A 551 -2.79 9.16 -19.20
CA TYR A 551 -1.61 9.54 -18.46
C TYR A 551 -1.27 8.49 -17.39
N ASN A 552 -2.24 8.09 -16.57
CA ASN A 552 -2.09 7.05 -15.55
C ASN A 552 -1.68 5.71 -16.17
N TYR A 553 -2.35 5.30 -17.25
CA TYR A 553 -2.05 4.07 -17.97
C TYR A 553 -0.63 4.04 -18.54
N GLN A 554 -0.17 5.15 -19.12
CA GLN A 554 1.20 5.30 -19.62
C GLN A 554 2.24 5.11 -18.50
N TYR A 555 2.01 5.70 -17.33
CA TYR A 555 2.95 5.57 -16.21
C TYR A 555 2.85 4.22 -15.49
N ALA A 556 1.71 3.54 -15.53
CA ALA A 556 1.62 2.14 -15.13
C ALA A 556 2.46 1.24 -16.04
N GLN A 557 2.45 1.47 -17.36
CA GLN A 557 3.35 0.78 -18.29
C GLN A 557 4.83 1.06 -18.00
N GLU A 558 5.19 2.32 -17.67
CA GLU A 558 6.55 2.67 -17.25
C GLU A 558 6.92 1.91 -15.97
N ALA A 559 6.02 1.86 -14.97
CA ALA A 559 6.26 1.15 -13.71
C ALA A 559 6.45 -0.35 -13.92
N THR A 560 5.59 -1.01 -14.69
CA THR A 560 5.73 -2.44 -15.00
C THR A 560 7.04 -2.74 -15.75
N LYS A 561 7.47 -1.84 -16.63
CA LYS A 561 8.65 -2.04 -17.47
C LYS A 561 9.97 -1.69 -16.77
N THR A 562 9.95 -0.67 -15.92
CA THR A 562 11.18 -0.06 -15.37
C THR A 562 11.23 -0.02 -13.86
N GLY A 563 10.14 -0.32 -13.16
CA GLY A 563 9.99 -0.14 -11.72
C GLY A 563 9.78 1.31 -11.28
N MET A 564 9.72 2.29 -12.20
CA MET A 564 9.56 3.69 -11.83
C MET A 564 8.09 4.05 -11.58
N PRO A 565 7.70 4.46 -10.34
CA PRO A 565 6.32 4.76 -10.02
C PRO A 565 5.84 6.07 -10.65
N ILE A 566 4.52 6.23 -10.79
CA ILE A 566 3.90 7.49 -11.20
C ILE A 566 4.01 8.54 -10.09
N VAL A 567 3.79 8.15 -8.83
CA VAL A 567 3.96 9.02 -7.66
C VAL A 567 5.44 9.04 -7.28
N ARG A 568 6.05 10.21 -7.35
CA ARG A 568 7.50 10.39 -7.16
C ARG A 568 7.75 11.38 -6.04
N PRO A 569 8.08 10.92 -4.81
CA PRO A 569 8.61 11.81 -3.78
C PRO A 569 9.70 12.71 -4.35
N LEU A 570 9.79 13.95 -3.89
CA LEU A 570 10.68 14.94 -4.50
C LEU A 570 12.15 14.52 -4.51
N PHE A 571 12.60 13.74 -3.53
CA PHE A 571 13.97 13.22 -3.49
C PHE A 571 14.30 12.21 -4.61
N LEU A 572 13.29 11.62 -5.27
CA LEU A 572 13.50 10.81 -6.49
C LEU A 572 13.70 11.68 -7.74
N VAL A 573 13.37 12.96 -7.66
CA VAL A 573 13.39 13.91 -8.78
C VAL A 573 14.55 14.89 -8.68
N ASP A 574 14.82 15.39 -7.47
CA ASP A 574 15.85 16.39 -7.18
C ASP A 574 16.63 16.02 -5.90
N PRO A 575 17.37 14.90 -5.90
CA PRO A 575 18.01 14.35 -4.71
C PRO A 575 19.14 15.23 -4.15
N ALA A 576 19.64 16.20 -4.92
CA ALA A 576 20.69 17.13 -4.48
C ALA A 576 20.14 18.25 -3.61
N ALA A 577 18.85 18.56 -3.70
CA ALA A 577 18.23 19.67 -2.99
C ALA A 577 17.73 19.22 -1.59
N PRO A 578 18.21 19.84 -0.49
CA PRO A 578 17.71 19.53 0.86
C PRO A 578 16.18 19.64 1.00
N PRO A 579 15.49 20.65 0.40
CA PRO A 579 14.04 20.74 0.48
C PRO A 579 13.30 19.53 -0.13
N ALA A 580 13.91 18.83 -1.10
CA ALA A 580 13.30 17.65 -1.70
C ALA A 580 13.18 16.47 -0.73
N TRP A 581 13.98 16.44 0.33
CA TRP A 581 13.93 15.42 1.39
C TRP A 581 13.01 15.83 2.54
N SER A 582 12.80 17.11 2.79
CA SER A 582 11.99 17.60 3.90
C SER A 582 10.54 17.95 3.52
N ASN A 583 10.28 18.33 2.26
CA ASN A 583 8.95 18.67 1.76
C ASN A 583 8.19 17.38 1.34
N TRP A 584 7.75 16.60 2.33
CA TRP A 584 7.11 15.29 2.12
C TRP A 584 5.66 15.39 1.61
N TRP A 585 5.02 16.54 1.69
CA TRP A 585 3.64 16.74 1.25
C TRP A 585 3.52 17.08 -0.24
N THR A 586 4.64 17.31 -0.92
CA THR A 586 4.67 17.56 -2.35
C THR A 586 5.32 16.37 -3.06
N TYR A 587 4.72 15.94 -4.15
CA TYR A 587 5.28 14.89 -5.01
C TYR A 587 5.09 15.22 -6.48
N GLN A 588 5.95 14.71 -7.33
CA GLN A 588 5.75 14.74 -8.76
C GLN A 588 4.87 13.56 -9.18
N TYR A 589 3.86 13.82 -9.99
CA TYR A 589 2.95 12.83 -10.55
C TYR A 589 3.28 12.63 -12.04
N GLY A 590 3.80 11.46 -12.38
CA GLY A 590 4.47 11.24 -13.65
C GLY A 590 5.71 12.12 -13.79
N ARG A 591 5.90 12.70 -14.98
CA ARG A 591 7.00 13.64 -15.26
C ARG A 591 6.54 15.09 -15.36
N ASP A 592 5.24 15.31 -15.49
CA ASP A 592 4.71 16.56 -15.99
C ASP A 592 3.85 17.32 -14.97
N LEU A 593 3.42 16.67 -13.90
CA LEU A 593 2.60 17.28 -12.85
C LEU A 593 3.34 17.33 -11.52
N LEU A 594 3.15 18.44 -10.78
CA LEU A 594 3.58 18.59 -9.41
C LEU A 594 2.35 18.82 -8.54
N VAL A 595 2.20 18.04 -7.49
CA VAL A 595 1.02 17.95 -6.65
C VAL A 595 1.41 18.24 -5.21
N SER A 596 0.69 19.16 -4.54
CA SER A 596 0.99 19.55 -3.16
C SER A 596 -0.29 19.64 -2.32
N PRO A 597 -0.87 18.51 -1.87
CA PRO A 597 -2.11 18.49 -1.13
C PRO A 597 -2.03 19.28 0.18
N ILE A 598 -3.13 19.92 0.54
CA ILE A 598 -3.34 20.53 1.85
C ILE A 598 -4.22 19.59 2.65
N TRP A 599 -3.74 19.12 3.80
CA TRP A 599 -4.49 18.21 4.69
C TRP A 599 -5.07 18.92 5.92
N GLU A 600 -4.49 20.05 6.29
CA GLU A 600 -4.89 20.80 7.49
C GLU A 600 -6.19 21.57 7.23
N LYS A 601 -7.17 21.33 8.11
CA LYS A 601 -8.45 22.06 8.08
C LYS A 601 -8.23 23.56 8.31
N GLY A 602 -8.93 24.38 7.55
CA GLY A 602 -8.86 25.84 7.63
C GLY A 602 -7.66 26.45 6.91
N LYS A 603 -6.65 25.69 6.53
CA LYS A 603 -5.47 26.21 5.86
C LYS A 603 -5.78 26.60 4.41
N ARG A 604 -5.26 27.75 3.97
CA ARG A 604 -5.46 28.31 2.63
C ARG A 604 -4.16 28.59 1.90
N THR A 605 -3.05 28.13 2.44
CA THR A 605 -1.72 28.28 1.86
C THR A 605 -0.95 26.97 1.98
N GLN A 606 -0.02 26.74 1.05
CA GLN A 606 0.90 25.60 1.10
C GLN A 606 2.29 26.05 0.68
N GLU A 607 3.32 25.59 1.40
CA GLU A 607 4.69 25.73 0.95
C GLU A 607 5.02 24.61 -0.04
N VAL A 608 5.44 25.01 -1.24
CA VAL A 608 5.73 24.09 -2.33
C VAL A 608 7.17 24.28 -2.75
N TYR A 609 7.97 23.22 -2.67
CA TYR A 609 9.26 23.18 -3.33
C TYR A 609 9.07 22.73 -4.79
N PHE A 610 9.53 23.55 -5.71
CA PHE A 610 9.52 23.27 -7.14
C PHE A 610 10.87 22.66 -7.54
N PRO A 611 10.94 21.40 -8.02
CA PRO A 611 12.20 20.78 -8.39
C PRO A 611 12.98 21.56 -9.44
N ALA A 612 14.31 21.56 -9.30
CA ALA A 612 15.21 22.25 -10.22
C ALA A 612 15.16 21.71 -11.65
N GLY A 613 15.69 22.44 -12.61
CA GLY A 613 15.77 22.03 -14.02
C GLY A 613 14.50 22.23 -14.83
N SER A 614 13.39 22.71 -14.22
CA SER A 614 12.12 22.97 -14.89
C SER A 614 11.47 24.24 -14.35
N SER A 615 10.52 24.78 -15.09
CA SER A 615 9.56 25.77 -14.61
C SER A 615 8.17 25.15 -14.57
N TRP A 616 7.29 25.67 -13.71
CA TRP A 616 6.02 25.06 -13.39
C TRP A 616 4.89 26.10 -13.52
N ARG A 617 3.88 25.80 -14.31
CA ARG A 617 2.71 26.64 -14.52
C ARG A 617 1.59 26.21 -13.57
N ASP A 618 1.00 27.14 -12.87
CA ASP A 618 -0.15 26.91 -12.00
C ASP A 618 -1.36 26.45 -12.81
N ALA A 619 -1.97 25.35 -12.43
CA ALA A 619 -3.13 24.80 -13.13
C ALA A 619 -4.41 25.64 -12.94
N TRP A 620 -4.52 26.35 -11.82
CA TRP A 620 -5.65 27.26 -11.51
C TRP A 620 -5.44 28.66 -12.06
N ASN A 621 -4.18 29.08 -12.20
CA ASN A 621 -3.83 30.36 -12.81
C ASN A 621 -2.72 30.18 -13.85
N PRO A 622 -3.06 29.83 -15.10
CA PRO A 622 -2.07 29.51 -16.15
C PRO A 622 -1.11 30.65 -16.50
N LYS A 623 -1.40 31.89 -16.07
CA LYS A 623 -0.49 33.04 -16.24
C LYS A 623 0.64 33.03 -15.21
N LYS A 624 0.51 32.31 -14.09
CA LYS A 624 1.49 32.25 -13.03
C LYS A 624 2.45 31.07 -13.27
N ILE A 625 3.74 31.42 -13.32
CA ILE A 625 4.82 30.43 -13.52
C ILE A 625 5.79 30.54 -12.34
N TYR A 626 6.13 29.37 -11.78
CA TYR A 626 7.12 29.23 -10.70
C TYR A 626 8.41 28.66 -11.28
N ARG A 627 9.53 29.23 -10.86
CA ARG A 627 10.86 28.74 -11.23
C ARG A 627 11.25 27.56 -10.35
N GLY A 628 11.82 26.52 -10.95
CA GLY A 628 12.38 25.39 -10.21
C GLY A 628 13.62 25.74 -9.38
N GLY A 629 13.93 24.88 -8.41
CA GLY A 629 15.00 25.07 -7.43
C GLY A 629 14.62 26.01 -6.27
N GLN A 630 13.35 26.36 -6.10
CA GLN A 630 12.88 27.34 -5.12
C GLN A 630 11.62 26.86 -4.40
N THR A 631 11.40 27.36 -3.19
CA THR A 631 10.18 27.16 -2.42
C THR A 631 9.33 28.43 -2.47
N PHE A 632 8.03 28.25 -2.71
CA PHE A 632 7.05 29.34 -2.71
C PHE A 632 5.86 28.99 -1.83
N THR A 633 5.27 29.99 -1.19
CA THR A 633 3.95 29.88 -0.59
C THR A 633 2.88 30.09 -1.66
N VAL A 634 2.00 29.11 -1.81
CA VAL A 634 0.92 29.11 -2.78
C VAL A 634 -0.43 29.21 -2.06
N ASN A 635 -1.31 30.09 -2.54
CA ASN A 635 -2.67 30.18 -2.02
C ASN A 635 -3.58 29.17 -2.74
N ALA A 636 -4.51 28.57 -2.00
CA ALA A 636 -5.54 27.68 -2.54
C ALA A 636 -6.81 27.73 -1.69
N ASP A 637 -7.96 27.82 -2.33
CA ASP A 637 -9.25 27.67 -1.67
C ASP A 637 -9.51 26.22 -1.24
N THR A 638 -10.56 25.98 -0.45
CA THR A 638 -10.88 24.65 0.09
C THR A 638 -11.11 23.59 -0.97
N TYR A 639 -11.62 23.98 -2.11
CA TYR A 639 -11.84 23.10 -3.27
C TYR A 639 -10.64 22.99 -4.22
N GLN A 640 -9.60 23.83 -4.04
CA GLN A 640 -8.44 23.83 -4.91
C GLN A 640 -7.32 22.94 -4.36
N LEU A 641 -6.81 22.08 -5.21
CA LEU A 641 -5.56 21.35 -5.00
C LEU A 641 -4.42 22.18 -5.61
N PRO A 642 -3.39 22.58 -4.87
CA PRO A 642 -2.17 23.11 -5.47
C PRO A 642 -1.59 22.10 -6.47
N LEU A 643 -1.75 22.42 -7.75
CA LEU A 643 -1.42 21.57 -8.90
C LEU A 643 -0.69 22.40 -9.95
N PHE A 644 0.42 21.88 -10.43
CA PHE A 644 1.26 22.59 -11.39
C PHE A 644 1.65 21.68 -12.55
N ILE A 645 1.72 22.25 -13.73
CA ILE A 645 2.11 21.60 -14.98
C ILE A 645 3.53 22.04 -15.33
N ARG A 646 4.41 21.10 -15.60
CA ARG A 646 5.76 21.41 -16.11
C ARG A 646 5.64 22.18 -17.41
N VAL A 647 6.34 23.30 -17.53
CA VAL A 647 6.31 24.14 -18.75
C VAL A 647 6.84 23.32 -19.93
N GLY A 648 6.06 23.30 -21.01
CA GLY A 648 6.33 22.48 -22.21
C GLY A 648 5.70 21.09 -22.20
N ALA A 649 5.11 20.66 -21.09
CA ALA A 649 4.37 19.40 -21.04
C ALA A 649 3.03 19.48 -21.79
N LYS A 650 2.60 18.34 -22.35
CA LYS A 650 1.36 18.21 -23.12
C LYS A 650 0.31 17.42 -22.33
N VAL A 651 0.04 17.85 -21.10
CA VAL A 651 -1.03 17.26 -20.27
C VAL A 651 -2.25 18.16 -20.32
N ASP A 652 -3.39 17.60 -20.70
CA ASP A 652 -4.67 18.32 -20.71
C ASP A 652 -5.44 18.06 -19.41
N LEU A 653 -5.50 19.08 -18.57
CA LEU A 653 -6.32 19.09 -17.35
C LEU A 653 -7.69 19.73 -17.55
N GLY A 654 -7.95 20.29 -18.75
CA GLY A 654 -9.08 21.18 -19.00
C GLY A 654 -8.94 22.54 -18.31
N ASP A 655 -9.98 23.35 -18.37
CA ASP A 655 -10.09 24.60 -17.61
C ASP A 655 -10.74 24.34 -16.26
N LEU A 656 -9.91 24.21 -15.21
CA LEU A 656 -10.36 23.88 -13.86
C LEU A 656 -11.33 24.92 -13.28
N ASN A 657 -11.16 26.20 -13.60
CA ASN A 657 -12.06 27.26 -13.12
C ASN A 657 -13.43 27.19 -13.80
N LYS A 658 -13.46 26.88 -15.09
CA LYS A 658 -14.70 26.66 -15.82
C LYS A 658 -15.41 25.41 -15.31
N GLU A 659 -14.68 24.30 -15.15
CA GLU A 659 -15.21 23.03 -14.63
C GLU A 659 -15.76 23.17 -13.22
N TRP A 660 -15.12 23.97 -12.37
CA TRP A 660 -15.62 24.28 -11.02
C TRP A 660 -16.96 25.02 -11.08
N LYS A 661 -17.06 26.09 -11.88
CA LYS A 661 -18.32 26.85 -12.03
C LYS A 661 -19.46 25.97 -12.52
N GLU A 662 -19.21 25.14 -13.52
CA GLU A 662 -20.19 24.18 -14.04
C GLU A 662 -20.58 23.16 -12.98
N SER A 663 -19.62 22.66 -12.19
CA SER A 663 -19.87 21.70 -11.14
C SER A 663 -20.76 22.26 -10.05
N VAL A 664 -20.53 23.50 -9.64
CA VAL A 664 -21.39 24.20 -8.66
C VAL A 664 -22.82 24.38 -9.18
N GLU A 665 -22.96 24.79 -10.44
CA GLU A 665 -24.27 24.97 -11.07
C GLU A 665 -25.07 23.66 -11.14
N ILE A 666 -24.39 22.58 -11.60
CA ILE A 666 -25.02 21.27 -11.74
C ILE A 666 -25.38 20.67 -10.36
N ALA A 667 -24.46 20.71 -9.42
CA ALA A 667 -24.69 20.18 -8.07
C ALA A 667 -25.74 20.94 -7.27
N GLY A 668 -25.99 22.21 -7.59
CA GLY A 668 -27.06 23.01 -7.00
C GLY A 668 -28.48 22.59 -7.39
N LYS A 669 -28.60 21.76 -8.44
CA LYS A 669 -29.91 21.28 -8.96
C LYS A 669 -30.14 19.84 -8.53
N LYS A 670 -31.17 19.59 -7.70
CA LYS A 670 -31.54 18.23 -7.31
C LYS A 670 -32.12 17.49 -8.53
N PRO A 671 -31.60 16.29 -8.88
CA PRO A 671 -32.12 15.49 -9.96
C PRO A 671 -33.54 14.97 -9.72
N ASP A 672 -34.30 14.77 -10.78
CA ASP A 672 -35.61 14.09 -10.73
C ASP A 672 -35.40 12.57 -10.77
N LEU A 673 -35.28 11.96 -9.59
CA LEU A 673 -35.10 10.51 -9.47
C LEU A 673 -36.26 9.70 -10.04
N LYS A 674 -37.51 10.23 -9.92
CA LYS A 674 -38.67 9.55 -10.48
C LYS A 674 -38.59 9.40 -12.02
N ALA A 675 -38.15 10.45 -12.69
CA ALA A 675 -37.93 10.39 -14.14
C ALA A 675 -36.79 9.44 -14.55
N LEU A 676 -35.69 9.47 -13.80
CA LEU A 676 -34.51 8.61 -14.03
C LEU A 676 -34.83 7.14 -13.77
N ASP A 677 -35.54 6.81 -12.71
CA ASP A 677 -35.95 5.45 -12.39
C ASP A 677 -36.96 4.90 -13.41
N ALA A 678 -37.92 5.72 -13.84
CA ALA A 678 -38.86 5.36 -14.89
C ALA A 678 -38.15 5.10 -16.26
N GLU A 679 -37.07 5.84 -16.57
CA GLU A 679 -36.23 5.57 -17.75
C GLU A 679 -35.55 4.19 -17.65
N LEU A 680 -34.98 3.87 -16.48
CA LEU A 680 -34.35 2.58 -16.23
C LEU A 680 -35.39 1.43 -16.32
N LYS A 681 -36.55 1.61 -15.74
CA LYS A 681 -37.63 0.61 -15.81
C LYS A 681 -38.06 0.34 -17.26
N ARG A 682 -38.25 1.39 -18.09
CA ARG A 682 -38.56 1.21 -19.52
C ARG A 682 -37.46 0.44 -20.26
N TRP A 683 -36.22 0.77 -20.00
CA TRP A 683 -35.09 0.02 -20.57
C TRP A 683 -35.12 -1.47 -20.21
N TRP A 684 -35.42 -1.77 -18.95
CA TRP A 684 -35.55 -3.14 -18.45
C TRP A 684 -36.71 -3.90 -19.10
N ASP A 685 -37.90 -3.30 -19.11
CA ASP A 685 -39.11 -3.92 -19.66
C ASP A 685 -38.95 -4.23 -21.17
N THR A 686 -38.33 -3.33 -21.93
CA THR A 686 -38.04 -3.52 -23.35
C THR A 686 -37.10 -4.70 -23.58
N ARG A 687 -36.09 -4.84 -22.74
CA ARG A 687 -35.10 -5.91 -22.87
C ARG A 687 -35.69 -7.27 -22.55
N ARG A 688 -36.62 -7.36 -21.59
CA ARG A 688 -37.34 -8.60 -21.27
C ARG A 688 -38.36 -9.00 -22.34
N ALA A 689 -39.01 -8.03 -22.94
CA ALA A 689 -39.94 -8.27 -24.03
C ALA A 689 -39.24 -8.74 -25.33
N GLY A 690 -38.01 -8.24 -25.58
CA GLY A 690 -37.21 -8.64 -26.74
C GLY A 690 -36.41 -9.94 -26.57
N GLY A 691 -36.27 -10.45 -25.33
CA GLY A 691 -35.48 -11.63 -24.99
C GLY A 691 -36.26 -12.95 -24.91
N GLY A 692 -37.54 -12.96 -25.31
CA GLY A 692 -38.41 -14.14 -25.35
C GLY A 692 -38.22 -15.08 -26.57
N GLY A 693 -37.06 -15.02 -27.22
CA GLY A 693 -36.76 -15.84 -28.37
C GLY A 693 -35.26 -16.09 -28.56
N GLN A 694 -34.67 -16.91 -27.68
CA GLN A 694 -33.55 -17.80 -28.00
C GLN A 694 -33.22 -18.67 -26.79
#